data_85d00f8be87a4c267f598e94fc765686
#
_entry.id   85d00f8be87a4c267f598e94fc765686
#
_cell.length_a   1.000
_cell.length_b   1.000
_cell.length_c   1.000
_cell.angle_alpha   90.00
_cell.angle_beta   90.00
_cell.angle_gamma   90.00
#
_symmetry.space_group_name_H-M   'P 1'
#
loop_
_entity.id
_entity.type
_entity.pdbx_description
1 polymer ?
#
loop_
_entity_poly.entity_id
_entity_poly.type
_entity_poly.pdbx_seq_one_letter_code
_entity_poly.pdbx_strand_id
1 'polypeptide(L)'
;MGLWSCWQRVDIASGQGEETVGMFARQDIRASFDRDRSRALLLHIGLGVLCGFGTPAFAADLPVKAPVPYVATSYDWTGWYVGAHVGLIQGSSNWSSTPIGPGGPVLNGAFNLPFQFDIMAGTGSYLAGLQGGYNYVLPSRLMLGIEADASFPNSDVINPFSVRGSQTVASPVIGEVSYGEAVIHYGSIRGRVGYGFDQFLLYGTGGFAWTYEQITRTQTVADAAGLVAAGTVEPALFWRLGWAAGIGVEIPMSNKWSAKLEFLETVFGRKTTLFGASADAFTSDLAMQSIRFGLNYHLDPANPAAELFTKGPSYLETDRFAFHAQATFVNQATPTFRSPYVGPNSLIPNQGRETSDVTLYAGAKLWQGAEVWVNPEIDQGFGLSNTLGVAGFTSGEAYKVGADYPYARLHRAFFRQTINLGGDPETIAAGLNQFSGTQTSDRLVITVGKMGVPDIFDTNRYAHDPRSDFMNWALVDTGTFDYAADAWGYSVGGAIEWYTGPWTFRGGMFDMSVTPNSSALDPRFSQFQWDGEIERRYAIFGQPGKIALTGFLTRGGMGSIEDAILLAAATGMPADIAAVRRYQSRGGISINLEQQLVQNVGFFARAGWADGHKEPYEFTDIDHTVAAGLSISGKQWGRDDDTWGIAGVVNGIISVHQAFFNAGGLGILVGDGQLPHPGNEAILETYYSFPWFAAKLTLDYQLVVNPGYNRDRGPASVFGVRLHTQY
;
A
#
# COMPACT_ATOMS: atom_id res chain seq x y z
N MET A 1 4.50 -15.74 40.76
CA MET A 1 4.73 -14.73 41.79
C MET A 1 5.29 -13.54 41.08
N GLY A 2 4.49 -12.63 40.70
CA GLY A 2 3.83 -11.54 41.31
C GLY A 2 4.49 -10.26 40.83
N LEU A 3 3.78 -9.49 40.06
CA LEU A 3 3.64 -8.01 40.20
C LEU A 3 2.89 -7.45 38.98
N TRP A 4 1.59 -7.51 39.07
CA TRP A 4 0.67 -6.62 38.39
C TRP A 4 0.09 -5.69 39.46
N SER A 5 0.25 -4.41 39.35
CA SER A 5 -0.70 -3.41 39.84
C SER A 5 -0.10 -2.01 39.68
N CYS A 6 -0.74 -1.11 38.91
CA CYS A 6 -1.10 0.24 39.32
C CYS A 6 -1.71 1.03 38.16
N TRP A 7 -3.01 0.99 38.09
CA TRP A 7 -3.79 2.10 37.53
C TRP A 7 -4.85 2.47 38.55
N GLN A 8 -4.58 3.51 39.33
CA GLN A 8 -5.56 4.13 40.19
C GLN A 8 -6.43 5.11 39.44
N ARG A 9 -7.74 4.98 39.69
CA ARG A 9 -8.78 5.94 39.34
C ARG A 9 -8.51 7.29 39.99
N VAL A 10 -8.79 8.36 39.26
CA VAL A 10 -9.07 9.68 39.83
C VAL A 10 -10.53 10.01 39.55
N ASP A 11 -11.35 10.03 40.59
CA ASP A 11 -12.69 10.59 40.60
C ASP A 11 -12.57 12.13 40.51
N ILE A 12 -13.28 12.74 39.57
CA ILE A 12 -13.37 14.20 39.47
C ILE A 12 -14.81 14.58 39.84
N ALA A 13 -14.89 15.28 40.97
CA ALA A 13 -16.08 16.00 41.41
C ALA A 13 -16.24 17.31 40.60
N SER A 14 -17.49 17.68 40.37
CA SER A 14 -17.95 18.85 39.64
C SER A 14 -17.42 20.19 40.15
N GLY A 15 -16.93 21.03 39.21
CA GLY A 15 -16.68 22.46 39.48
C GLY A 15 -16.34 23.17 38.17
N GLN A 16 -17.15 24.21 37.86
CA GLN A 16 -17.03 25.07 36.67
C GLN A 16 -15.69 25.83 36.64
N GLY A 17 -15.10 25.94 35.45
CA GLY A 17 -13.99 26.84 35.17
C GLY A 17 -13.37 26.52 33.80
N GLU A 18 -13.58 27.40 32.84
CA GLU A 18 -12.92 27.40 31.56
C GLU A 18 -11.40 27.52 31.74
N GLU A 19 -10.66 26.57 31.16
CA GLU A 19 -9.34 26.84 30.57
C GLU A 19 -8.89 25.61 29.74
N THR A 20 -8.54 25.91 28.50
CA THR A 20 -8.07 25.00 27.45
C THR A 20 -6.73 24.41 27.81
N VAL A 21 -6.69 23.12 28.13
CA VAL A 21 -5.44 22.34 28.10
C VAL A 21 -5.64 21.20 27.11
N GLY A 22 -4.88 21.28 26.01
CA GLY A 22 -4.88 20.30 24.95
C GLY A 22 -4.35 18.96 25.44
N MET A 23 -5.23 18.03 25.61
CA MET A 23 -4.92 16.65 25.90
C MET A 23 -4.94 15.89 24.56
N PHE A 24 -3.80 15.32 24.17
CA PHE A 24 -3.73 14.42 23.01
C PHE A 24 -4.67 13.24 23.21
N ALA A 25 -5.88 13.39 22.69
CA ALA A 25 -6.74 12.24 22.45
C ALA A 25 -6.16 11.48 21.24
N ARG A 26 -5.90 10.20 21.39
CA ARG A 26 -5.88 9.27 20.26
C ARG A 26 -7.14 9.58 19.43
N GLN A 27 -6.95 10.14 18.27
CA GLN A 27 -7.99 10.12 17.27
C GLN A 27 -8.16 8.67 16.83
N ASP A 28 -9.09 7.99 17.50
CA ASP A 28 -9.84 6.94 16.83
C ASP A 28 -10.48 7.61 15.62
N ILE A 29 -9.86 7.50 14.46
CA ILE A 29 -10.50 7.80 13.18
C ILE A 29 -11.56 6.72 13.02
N ARG A 30 -12.68 6.87 13.73
CA ARG A 30 -13.94 6.30 13.29
C ARG A 30 -14.29 7.08 12.03
N ALA A 31 -13.84 6.60 10.89
CA ALA A 31 -14.54 6.85 9.66
C ALA A 31 -15.92 6.26 9.84
N SER A 32 -16.85 7.06 10.35
CA SER A 32 -18.26 6.80 10.13
C SER A 32 -18.44 6.92 8.61
N PHE A 33 -18.31 5.80 7.93
CA PHE A 33 -18.72 5.69 6.55
C PHE A 33 -20.20 6.03 6.51
N ASP A 34 -20.49 7.24 6.06
CA ASP A 34 -21.84 7.66 5.74
C ASP A 34 -22.30 6.76 4.58
N ARG A 35 -23.05 5.71 4.92
CA ARG A 35 -23.50 4.65 4.00
C ARG A 35 -24.23 5.20 2.77
N ASP A 36 -24.78 6.40 2.86
CA ASP A 36 -25.54 7.00 1.77
C ASP A 36 -24.65 7.68 0.71
N ARG A 37 -23.47 8.19 1.08
CA ARG A 37 -22.54 8.79 0.11
C ARG A 37 -21.76 7.76 -0.69
N SER A 38 -21.40 6.64 -0.08
CA SER A 38 -20.72 5.54 -0.80
C SER A 38 -21.64 4.84 -1.80
N ARG A 39 -22.93 4.72 -1.50
CA ARG A 39 -23.93 4.19 -2.44
C ARG A 39 -24.16 5.09 -3.66
N ALA A 40 -24.09 6.41 -3.49
CA ALA A 40 -24.24 7.36 -4.58
C ALA A 40 -23.01 7.35 -5.53
N LEU A 41 -21.80 7.17 -4.99
CA LEU A 41 -20.58 7.18 -5.80
C LEU A 41 -20.42 5.94 -6.69
N LEU A 42 -20.78 4.76 -6.17
CA LEU A 42 -20.73 3.51 -6.95
C LEU A 42 -21.83 3.45 -8.04
N LEU A 43 -23.00 4.02 -7.78
CA LEU A 43 -24.06 4.10 -8.79
C LEU A 43 -23.72 5.09 -9.92
N HIS A 44 -23.00 6.16 -9.64
CA HIS A 44 -22.62 7.16 -10.65
C HIS A 44 -21.46 6.72 -11.55
N ILE A 45 -20.55 5.86 -11.06
CA ILE A 45 -19.48 5.28 -11.88
C ILE A 45 -20.02 4.19 -12.81
N GLY A 46 -21.03 3.44 -12.39
CA GLY A 46 -21.66 2.41 -13.23
C GLY A 46 -22.57 2.96 -14.34
N LEU A 47 -23.14 4.15 -14.18
CA LEU A 47 -24.08 4.73 -15.17
C LEU A 47 -23.38 5.68 -16.17
N GLY A 48 -22.21 6.22 -15.86
CA GLY A 48 -21.47 7.15 -16.71
C GLY A 48 -20.79 6.52 -17.93
N VAL A 49 -20.67 5.20 -17.98
CA VAL A 49 -20.02 4.47 -19.09
C VAL A 49 -21.01 4.04 -20.18
N LEU A 50 -22.31 4.17 -19.96
CA LEU A 50 -23.33 3.65 -20.89
C LEU A 50 -23.98 4.67 -21.84
N CYS A 51 -23.65 5.94 -21.76
CA CYS A 51 -24.25 6.98 -22.62
C CYS A 51 -23.18 7.80 -23.36
N GLY A 52 -22.73 7.33 -24.52
CA GLY A 52 -21.88 8.18 -25.35
C GLY A 52 -21.21 7.55 -26.57
N PHE A 53 -21.93 6.84 -27.42
CA PHE A 53 -21.47 6.58 -28.78
C PHE A 53 -22.57 6.88 -29.78
N GLY A 54 -22.59 8.12 -30.26
CA GLY A 54 -23.28 8.52 -31.44
C GLY A 54 -22.29 8.58 -32.62
N THR A 55 -22.51 7.78 -33.63
CA THR A 55 -21.73 7.75 -34.87
C THR A 55 -22.17 8.87 -35.84
N PRO A 56 -21.27 9.53 -36.56
CA PRO A 56 -21.58 10.03 -37.89
C PRO A 56 -20.98 9.10 -38.95
N ALA A 57 -21.85 8.66 -39.88
CA ALA A 57 -21.45 8.01 -41.11
C ALA A 57 -20.96 9.04 -42.10
N PHE A 58 -19.84 8.78 -42.77
CA PHE A 58 -19.50 9.34 -44.08
C PHE A 58 -19.01 8.25 -45.01
N ALA A 59 -19.52 8.32 -46.22
CA ALA A 59 -19.40 7.34 -47.28
C ALA A 59 -18.30 7.67 -48.30
N ALA A 60 -17.79 6.60 -48.91
CA ALA A 60 -17.22 6.41 -50.27
C ALA A 60 -15.88 7.13 -50.59
N ASP A 61 -14.90 6.59 -51.23
CA ASP A 61 -14.76 5.46 -52.15
C ASP A 61 -13.30 5.36 -52.62
N LEU A 62 -12.72 4.21 -52.75
CA LEU A 62 -11.91 3.69 -53.87
C LEU A 62 -11.09 2.45 -53.43
N PRO A 63 -10.94 1.41 -54.26
CA PRO A 63 -10.43 0.15 -53.85
C PRO A 63 -8.90 0.12 -53.85
N VAL A 64 -8.32 0.25 -52.70
CA VAL A 64 -6.94 -0.18 -52.47
C VAL A 64 -7.02 -1.63 -52.00
N LYS A 65 -6.32 -2.54 -52.70
CA LYS A 65 -6.15 -3.94 -52.34
C LYS A 65 -5.81 -4.04 -50.88
N ALA A 66 -6.82 -4.38 -50.08
CA ALA A 66 -6.67 -4.48 -48.62
C ALA A 66 -5.53 -5.45 -48.29
N PRO A 67 -4.59 -5.08 -47.41
CA PRO A 67 -3.73 -6.07 -46.81
C PRO A 67 -4.65 -7.12 -46.13
N VAL A 68 -4.32 -8.39 -46.31
CA VAL A 68 -5.04 -9.46 -45.64
C VAL A 68 -5.18 -9.08 -44.17
N PRO A 69 -6.39 -8.96 -43.63
CA PRO A 69 -6.55 -8.58 -42.24
C PRO A 69 -5.80 -9.62 -41.40
N TYR A 70 -4.81 -9.16 -40.65
CA TYR A 70 -4.27 -9.93 -39.53
C TYR A 70 -5.41 -10.03 -38.52
N VAL A 71 -6.14 -11.13 -38.59
CA VAL A 71 -7.14 -11.48 -37.58
C VAL A 71 -6.33 -11.83 -36.34
N ALA A 72 -6.12 -10.86 -35.48
CA ALA A 72 -5.73 -11.13 -34.11
C ALA A 72 -6.83 -12.05 -33.54
N THR A 73 -6.50 -13.29 -33.31
CA THR A 73 -7.41 -14.24 -32.68
C THR A 73 -7.57 -13.80 -31.22
N SER A 74 -8.62 -13.01 -30.97
CA SER A 74 -8.99 -12.64 -29.60
C SER A 74 -9.31 -13.92 -28.81
N TYR A 75 -8.92 -13.93 -27.53
CA TYR A 75 -9.27 -15.05 -26.65
C TYR A 75 -10.81 -15.14 -26.54
N ASP A 76 -11.36 -16.32 -26.81
CA ASP A 76 -12.79 -16.57 -26.60
C ASP A 76 -13.06 -16.94 -25.16
N TRP A 77 -13.66 -16.05 -24.41
CA TRP A 77 -14.04 -16.25 -23.01
C TRP A 77 -15.32 -17.09 -22.85
N THR A 78 -15.97 -17.49 -23.95
CA THR A 78 -17.21 -18.29 -23.91
C THR A 78 -16.92 -19.69 -23.44
N GLY A 79 -17.72 -20.18 -22.50
CA GLY A 79 -17.68 -21.57 -22.06
C GLY A 79 -17.69 -21.75 -20.56
N TRP A 80 -17.66 -23.02 -20.14
CA TRP A 80 -17.59 -23.43 -18.75
C TRP A 80 -16.16 -23.38 -18.21
N TYR A 81 -16.02 -22.97 -16.97
CA TYR A 81 -14.75 -23.04 -16.26
C TYR A 81 -14.93 -23.49 -14.82
N VAL A 82 -13.89 -24.10 -14.28
CA VAL A 82 -13.73 -24.43 -12.87
C VAL A 82 -12.38 -23.90 -12.40
N GLY A 83 -12.29 -23.49 -11.14
CA GLY A 83 -11.06 -22.91 -10.64
C GLY A 83 -10.96 -22.92 -9.12
N ALA A 84 -9.84 -22.43 -8.67
CA ALA A 84 -9.58 -22.19 -7.26
C ALA A 84 -9.08 -20.76 -7.07
N HIS A 85 -9.26 -20.24 -5.87
CA HIS A 85 -8.75 -18.92 -5.51
C HIS A 85 -8.13 -18.92 -4.10
N VAL A 86 -7.18 -18.04 -3.92
CA VAL A 86 -6.64 -17.63 -2.62
C VAL A 86 -6.81 -16.13 -2.49
N GLY A 87 -6.80 -15.60 -1.29
CA GLY A 87 -6.93 -14.16 -1.13
C GLY A 87 -6.79 -13.68 0.30
N LEU A 88 -6.90 -12.37 0.42
CA LEU A 88 -6.92 -11.64 1.66
C LEU A 88 -8.34 -11.17 1.93
N ILE A 89 -8.74 -11.16 3.19
CA ILE A 89 -10.09 -10.82 3.60
C ILE A 89 -10.08 -10.07 4.93
N GLN A 90 -10.98 -9.12 5.06
CA GLN A 90 -11.37 -8.58 6.35
C GLN A 90 -12.87 -8.66 6.54
N GLY A 91 -13.31 -8.70 7.80
CA GLY A 91 -14.71 -8.56 8.18
C GLY A 91 -14.90 -7.51 9.25
N SER A 92 -16.05 -6.89 9.26
CA SER A 92 -16.52 -6.01 10.33
C SER A 92 -17.96 -6.36 10.69
N SER A 93 -18.25 -6.37 11.98
CA SER A 93 -19.58 -6.72 12.52
C SER A 93 -19.93 -5.79 13.65
N ASN A 94 -21.08 -5.09 13.54
CA ASN A 94 -21.63 -4.32 14.65
C ASN A 94 -22.65 -5.20 15.39
N TRP A 95 -22.57 -5.20 16.70
CA TRP A 95 -23.42 -6.05 17.52
C TRP A 95 -24.11 -5.30 18.66
N SER A 96 -25.22 -5.84 19.09
CA SER A 96 -25.91 -5.49 20.31
C SER A 96 -26.33 -6.73 21.08
N SER A 97 -26.35 -6.66 22.39
CA SER A 97 -26.66 -7.76 23.30
C SER A 97 -27.52 -7.30 24.46
N THR A 98 -28.39 -8.19 24.95
CA THR A 98 -29.16 -8.00 26.19
C THR A 98 -28.90 -9.18 27.14
N PRO A 99 -27.77 -9.19 27.84
CA PRO A 99 -27.23 -10.36 28.51
C PRO A 99 -28.05 -10.91 29.69
N ILE A 100 -29.08 -10.22 30.15
CA ILE A 100 -29.93 -10.66 31.26
C ILE A 100 -31.37 -10.89 30.75
N GLY A 101 -31.57 -11.01 29.46
CA GLY A 101 -32.87 -11.19 28.84
C GLY A 101 -33.71 -9.89 28.72
N PRO A 102 -35.01 -9.99 28.43
CA PRO A 102 -35.87 -8.82 28.22
C PRO A 102 -35.88 -7.87 29.43
N GLY A 103 -35.49 -6.62 29.20
CA GLY A 103 -35.40 -5.58 30.25
C GLY A 103 -34.05 -5.44 30.90
N GLY A 104 -33.06 -6.25 30.51
CA GLY A 104 -31.65 -6.08 30.91
C GLY A 104 -30.96 -4.90 30.23
N PRO A 105 -29.73 -4.55 30.64
CA PRO A 105 -28.96 -3.50 29.99
C PRO A 105 -28.63 -3.89 28.54
N VAL A 106 -28.83 -2.95 27.62
CA VAL A 106 -28.41 -3.14 26.22
C VAL A 106 -26.93 -2.77 26.08
N LEU A 107 -26.12 -3.72 25.64
CA LEU A 107 -24.73 -3.53 25.30
C LEU A 107 -24.59 -3.41 23.77
N ASN A 108 -23.64 -2.60 23.35
CA ASN A 108 -23.33 -2.43 21.93
C ASN A 108 -21.81 -2.51 21.75
N GLY A 109 -21.39 -3.03 20.61
CA GLY A 109 -19.99 -3.11 20.25
C GLY A 109 -19.80 -3.36 18.76
N ALA A 110 -18.54 -3.48 18.37
CA ALA A 110 -18.16 -3.83 17.03
C ALA A 110 -16.99 -4.81 17.09
N PHE A 111 -16.98 -5.79 16.20
CA PHE A 111 -15.86 -6.66 15.94
C PHE A 111 -15.13 -6.18 14.70
N ASN A 112 -13.81 -6.19 14.78
CA ASN A 112 -12.94 -6.28 13.63
C ASN A 112 -12.51 -7.76 13.53
N LEU A 113 -12.84 -8.42 12.43
CA LEU A 113 -12.77 -9.87 12.31
C LEU A 113 -11.45 -10.42 11.73
N PRO A 114 -10.48 -9.64 11.21
CA PRO A 114 -9.20 -10.19 10.80
C PRO A 114 -8.44 -10.72 12.01
N PHE A 115 -8.00 -11.96 11.94
CA PHE A 115 -7.09 -12.53 12.90
C PHE A 115 -5.66 -12.43 12.37
N GLN A 116 -4.80 -11.78 13.13
CA GLN A 116 -3.41 -11.57 12.76
C GLN A 116 -2.49 -12.52 13.54
N PHE A 117 -1.49 -13.06 12.87
CA PHE A 117 -0.39 -13.76 13.54
C PHE A 117 0.62 -12.77 14.11
N ASP A 118 1.20 -13.05 15.25
CA ASP A 118 2.26 -12.22 15.82
C ASP A 118 3.48 -12.07 14.90
N ILE A 119 3.76 -13.10 14.09
CA ILE A 119 4.91 -13.13 13.16
C ILE A 119 4.55 -12.57 11.78
N MET A 120 3.26 -12.50 11.42
CA MET A 120 2.80 -12.08 10.09
C MET A 120 1.59 -11.16 10.22
N ALA A 121 1.70 -10.13 11.05
CA ALA A 121 0.64 -9.16 11.21
C ALA A 121 0.68 -8.10 10.11
N GLY A 122 -0.50 -7.65 9.64
CA GLY A 122 -0.62 -6.51 8.76
C GLY A 122 -1.39 -6.72 7.48
N THR A 123 -1.63 -7.96 7.05
CA THR A 123 -2.39 -8.25 5.82
C THR A 123 -3.81 -8.74 6.08
N GLY A 124 -4.24 -8.80 7.34
CA GLY A 124 -5.55 -9.33 7.70
C GLY A 124 -5.59 -10.86 7.64
N SER A 125 -6.71 -11.40 7.23
CA SER A 125 -6.95 -12.83 7.21
C SER A 125 -6.84 -13.41 5.81
N TYR A 126 -6.40 -14.66 5.73
CA TYR A 126 -6.30 -15.40 4.49
C TYR A 126 -7.56 -16.22 4.23
N LEU A 127 -7.82 -16.47 2.95
CA LEU A 127 -8.85 -17.41 2.51
C LEU A 127 -8.34 -18.25 1.36
N ALA A 128 -8.91 -19.44 1.24
CA ALA A 128 -8.81 -20.28 0.04
C ALA A 128 -10.20 -20.74 -0.36
N GLY A 129 -10.43 -21.01 -1.64
CA GLY A 129 -11.75 -21.43 -2.09
C GLY A 129 -11.76 -22.00 -3.49
N LEU A 130 -12.94 -22.44 -3.89
CA LEU A 130 -13.23 -22.97 -5.20
C LEU A 130 -14.26 -22.10 -5.90
N GLN A 131 -14.21 -22.09 -7.22
CA GLN A 131 -15.14 -21.35 -8.06
C GLN A 131 -15.45 -22.11 -9.35
N GLY A 132 -16.56 -21.78 -9.96
CA GLY A 132 -16.93 -22.30 -11.26
C GLY A 132 -18.02 -21.46 -11.88
N GLY A 133 -18.03 -21.37 -13.19
CA GLY A 133 -18.97 -20.51 -13.88
C GLY A 133 -19.08 -20.78 -15.36
N TYR A 134 -19.91 -19.99 -15.99
CA TYR A 134 -20.11 -19.99 -17.43
C TYR A 134 -20.12 -18.54 -17.93
N ASN A 135 -19.36 -18.28 -18.97
CA ASN A 135 -19.36 -17.00 -19.67
C ASN A 135 -19.93 -17.17 -21.10
N TYR A 136 -20.62 -16.18 -21.58
CA TYR A 136 -21.08 -16.05 -22.96
C TYR A 136 -20.68 -14.71 -23.51
N VAL A 137 -19.89 -14.71 -24.58
CA VAL A 137 -19.40 -13.48 -25.23
C VAL A 137 -20.23 -13.20 -26.48
N LEU A 138 -20.82 -12.02 -26.51
CA LEU A 138 -21.55 -11.52 -27.68
C LEU A 138 -20.57 -11.06 -28.79
N PRO A 139 -21.03 -10.99 -30.06
CA PRO A 139 -20.20 -10.46 -31.15
C PRO A 139 -19.69 -9.02 -30.91
N SER A 140 -20.35 -8.27 -30.04
CA SER A 140 -19.92 -6.94 -29.58
C SER A 140 -18.79 -6.97 -28.56
N ARG A 141 -18.25 -8.16 -28.20
CA ARG A 141 -17.28 -8.39 -27.12
C ARG A 141 -17.84 -8.19 -25.69
N LEU A 142 -19.12 -7.88 -25.57
CA LEU A 142 -19.79 -7.85 -24.27
C LEU A 142 -19.89 -9.29 -23.74
N MET A 143 -19.41 -9.51 -22.52
CA MET A 143 -19.51 -10.80 -21.81
C MET A 143 -20.64 -10.74 -20.80
N LEU A 144 -21.47 -11.79 -20.81
CA LEU A 144 -22.47 -12.08 -19.79
C LEU A 144 -22.12 -13.44 -19.18
N GLY A 145 -22.13 -13.53 -17.87
CA GLY A 145 -21.76 -14.78 -17.22
C GLY A 145 -22.45 -14.98 -15.87
N ILE A 146 -22.27 -16.15 -15.33
CA ILE A 146 -22.64 -16.54 -13.98
C ILE A 146 -21.47 -17.25 -13.32
N GLU A 147 -21.19 -16.95 -12.07
CA GLU A 147 -20.16 -17.60 -11.28
C GLU A 147 -20.70 -17.97 -9.90
N ALA A 148 -20.36 -19.16 -9.45
CA ALA A 148 -20.56 -19.57 -8.05
C ALA A 148 -19.21 -19.83 -7.41
N ASP A 149 -19.07 -19.44 -6.15
CA ASP A 149 -17.87 -19.67 -5.36
C ASP A 149 -18.19 -20.09 -3.93
N ALA A 150 -17.21 -20.78 -3.32
CA ALA A 150 -17.21 -21.09 -1.90
C ALA A 150 -15.80 -20.84 -1.35
N SER A 151 -15.71 -20.05 -0.28
CA SER A 151 -14.47 -19.62 0.36
C SER A 151 -14.44 -20.12 1.81
N PHE A 152 -13.27 -20.59 2.22
CA PHE A 152 -13.02 -21.22 3.51
C PHE A 152 -11.89 -20.51 4.26
N PRO A 153 -12.20 -19.44 5.04
CA PRO A 153 -11.20 -18.73 5.81
C PRO A 153 -10.57 -19.57 6.92
N ASN A 154 -11.19 -20.68 7.29
CA ASN A 154 -10.70 -21.60 8.31
C ASN A 154 -9.98 -22.84 7.76
N SER A 155 -9.75 -22.90 6.44
CA SER A 155 -9.06 -24.05 5.82
C SER A 155 -7.54 -23.97 5.94
N ASP A 156 -7.01 -22.85 6.41
CA ASP A 156 -5.59 -22.68 6.65
C ASP A 156 -5.15 -23.55 7.83
N VAL A 157 -4.21 -24.45 7.60
CA VAL A 157 -3.63 -25.33 8.63
C VAL A 157 -2.86 -24.53 9.68
N ILE A 158 -2.35 -23.38 9.30
CA ILE A 158 -1.54 -22.51 10.15
C ILE A 158 -2.43 -21.58 10.99
N ASN A 159 -3.57 -21.14 10.46
CA ASN A 159 -4.48 -20.20 11.10
C ASN A 159 -5.96 -20.58 10.93
N PRO A 160 -6.44 -21.60 11.62
CA PRO A 160 -7.86 -21.93 11.59
C PRO A 160 -8.70 -20.76 12.12
N PHE A 161 -9.83 -20.47 11.47
CA PHE A 161 -10.72 -19.34 11.76
C PHE A 161 -10.04 -17.96 11.60
N SER A 162 -9.43 -17.74 10.45
CA SER A 162 -8.74 -16.49 10.17
C SER A 162 -9.65 -15.25 10.19
N VAL A 163 -10.92 -15.37 9.85
CA VAL A 163 -11.92 -14.30 9.93
C VAL A 163 -12.68 -14.43 11.24
N ARG A 164 -12.14 -13.85 12.30
CA ARG A 164 -12.74 -13.86 13.64
C ARG A 164 -12.40 -12.59 14.42
N GLY A 165 -13.23 -12.25 15.39
CA GLY A 165 -12.99 -11.17 16.32
C GLY A 165 -13.64 -11.46 17.66
N SER A 166 -13.19 -10.80 18.71
CA SER A 166 -13.79 -10.91 20.03
C SER A 166 -13.73 -9.59 20.79
N GLN A 167 -14.68 -9.40 21.71
CA GLN A 167 -14.72 -8.25 22.59
C GLN A 167 -15.21 -8.67 23.95
N THR A 168 -14.54 -8.21 25.01
CA THR A 168 -14.94 -8.42 26.39
C THR A 168 -15.57 -7.16 26.94
N VAL A 169 -16.71 -7.31 27.61
CA VAL A 169 -17.44 -6.24 28.29
C VAL A 169 -17.68 -6.63 29.75
N ALA A 170 -17.52 -5.66 30.63
CA ALA A 170 -17.69 -5.88 32.08
C ALA A 170 -18.55 -4.78 32.69
N SER A 171 -19.41 -5.17 33.64
CA SER A 171 -20.13 -4.24 34.51
C SER A 171 -20.46 -4.91 35.84
N PRO A 172 -20.78 -4.13 36.90
CA PRO A 172 -21.19 -4.70 38.19
C PRO A 172 -22.40 -5.61 38.12
N VAL A 173 -23.26 -5.45 37.11
CA VAL A 173 -24.50 -6.20 36.95
C VAL A 173 -24.33 -7.50 36.21
N ILE A 174 -23.58 -7.46 35.10
CA ILE A 174 -23.40 -8.61 34.18
C ILE A 174 -22.17 -9.44 34.50
N GLY A 175 -21.33 -8.99 35.44
CA GLY A 175 -19.99 -9.57 35.61
C GLY A 175 -19.07 -9.22 34.43
N GLU A 176 -18.37 -10.20 33.88
CA GLU A 176 -17.57 -10.04 32.69
C GLU A 176 -17.95 -11.08 31.63
N VAL A 177 -18.27 -10.63 30.44
CA VAL A 177 -18.71 -11.45 29.31
C VAL A 177 -17.84 -11.16 28.09
N SER A 178 -17.31 -12.21 27.46
CA SER A 178 -16.62 -12.13 26.17
C SER A 178 -17.54 -12.64 25.06
N TYR A 179 -17.73 -11.83 24.03
CA TYR A 179 -18.40 -12.22 22.80
C TYR A 179 -17.37 -12.43 21.71
N GLY A 180 -17.53 -13.48 20.91
CA GLY A 180 -16.68 -13.77 19.75
C GLY A 180 -17.54 -14.12 18.55
N GLU A 181 -17.12 -13.68 17.36
CA GLU A 181 -17.70 -14.04 16.07
C GLU A 181 -16.61 -14.61 15.17
N ALA A 182 -16.90 -15.74 14.51
CA ALA A 182 -16.00 -16.40 13.59
C ALA A 182 -16.74 -16.88 12.34
N VAL A 183 -16.21 -16.56 11.17
CA VAL A 183 -16.72 -17.05 9.88
C VAL A 183 -16.09 -18.41 9.58
N ILE A 184 -16.92 -19.43 9.41
CA ILE A 184 -16.48 -20.81 9.09
C ILE A 184 -16.29 -20.98 7.60
N HIS A 185 -17.29 -20.58 6.80
CA HIS A 185 -17.20 -20.49 5.36
C HIS A 185 -18.23 -19.49 4.82
N TYR A 186 -18.00 -19.01 3.63
CA TYR A 186 -18.96 -18.17 2.91
C TYR A 186 -18.86 -18.43 1.40
N GLY A 187 -19.85 -17.95 0.66
CA GLY A 187 -19.86 -18.13 -0.78
C GLY A 187 -20.85 -17.21 -1.45
N SER A 188 -20.88 -17.25 -2.77
CA SER A 188 -21.79 -16.44 -3.56
C SER A 188 -22.22 -17.12 -4.86
N ILE A 189 -23.35 -16.67 -5.39
CA ILE A 189 -23.78 -16.92 -6.77
C ILE A 189 -24.03 -15.55 -7.39
N ARG A 190 -23.24 -15.22 -8.43
CA ARG A 190 -23.18 -13.87 -8.98
C ARG A 190 -23.33 -13.87 -10.49
N GLY A 191 -24.06 -12.88 -11.01
CA GLY A 191 -23.99 -12.50 -12.40
C GLY A 191 -22.69 -11.75 -12.69
N ARG A 192 -22.12 -11.94 -13.86
CA ARG A 192 -20.94 -11.24 -14.38
C ARG A 192 -21.30 -10.48 -15.65
N VAL A 193 -20.91 -9.23 -15.75
CA VAL A 193 -21.05 -8.42 -16.97
C VAL A 193 -19.71 -7.76 -17.23
N GLY A 194 -19.16 -7.95 -18.41
CA GLY A 194 -17.82 -7.48 -18.74
C GLY A 194 -17.59 -7.21 -20.21
N TYR A 195 -16.40 -6.79 -20.54
CA TYR A 195 -15.97 -6.56 -21.90
C TYR A 195 -14.65 -7.32 -22.16
N GLY A 196 -14.66 -8.18 -23.18
CA GLY A 196 -13.51 -8.94 -23.63
C GLY A 196 -12.62 -8.11 -24.53
N PHE A 197 -11.49 -7.68 -24.03
CA PHE A 197 -10.40 -7.14 -24.83
C PHE A 197 -9.60 -8.28 -25.46
N ASP A 198 -8.68 -7.99 -26.36
CA ASP A 198 -7.92 -9.05 -27.03
C ASP A 198 -7.05 -9.86 -26.07
N GLN A 199 -6.62 -9.25 -24.95
CA GLN A 199 -5.66 -9.82 -24.02
C GLN A 199 -6.20 -9.98 -22.59
N PHE A 200 -7.37 -9.44 -22.26
CA PHE A 200 -7.97 -9.55 -20.93
C PHE A 200 -9.48 -9.35 -20.98
N LEU A 201 -10.13 -9.77 -19.93
CA LEU A 201 -11.54 -9.54 -19.65
C LEU A 201 -11.66 -8.65 -18.42
N LEU A 202 -12.29 -7.48 -18.57
CA LEU A 202 -12.67 -6.63 -17.44
C LEU A 202 -14.16 -6.86 -17.15
N TYR A 203 -14.53 -7.07 -15.89
CA TYR A 203 -15.91 -7.34 -15.53
C TYR A 203 -16.32 -6.76 -14.19
N GLY A 204 -17.62 -6.43 -14.08
CA GLY A 204 -18.32 -6.25 -12.83
C GLY A 204 -19.11 -7.51 -12.48
N THR A 205 -19.32 -7.75 -11.19
CA THR A 205 -20.06 -8.90 -10.71
C THR A 205 -20.98 -8.52 -9.56
N GLY A 206 -22.12 -9.21 -9.41
CA GLY A 206 -23.02 -9.00 -8.30
C GLY A 206 -24.07 -10.08 -8.20
N GLY A 207 -24.51 -10.37 -6.96
CA GLY A 207 -25.46 -11.43 -6.74
C GLY A 207 -25.72 -11.74 -5.27
N PHE A 208 -26.22 -12.93 -5.05
CA PHE A 208 -26.54 -13.49 -3.76
C PHE A 208 -25.32 -14.03 -3.05
N ALA A 209 -25.25 -13.88 -1.73
CA ALA A 209 -24.18 -14.40 -0.89
C ALA A 209 -24.75 -15.06 0.38
N TRP A 210 -23.98 -16.00 0.91
CA TRP A 210 -24.26 -16.65 2.20
C TRP A 210 -22.98 -16.79 3.02
N THR A 211 -23.16 -16.88 4.33
CA THR A 211 -22.09 -17.23 5.27
C THR A 211 -22.60 -18.20 6.32
N TYR A 212 -21.70 -19.05 6.83
CA TYR A 212 -21.93 -19.91 7.99
C TYR A 212 -20.97 -19.49 9.08
N GLU A 213 -21.53 -19.11 10.23
CA GLU A 213 -20.84 -18.41 11.31
C GLU A 213 -21.07 -19.08 12.65
N GLN A 214 -20.13 -18.85 13.55
CA GLN A 214 -20.23 -19.17 14.96
C GLN A 214 -20.12 -17.88 15.78
N ILE A 215 -21.14 -17.61 16.61
CA ILE A 215 -21.07 -16.67 17.71
C ILE A 215 -20.82 -17.45 18.99
N THR A 216 -19.87 -16.99 19.82
CA THR A 216 -19.59 -17.60 21.11
C THR A 216 -19.74 -16.52 22.18
N ARG A 217 -20.52 -16.83 23.22
CA ARG A 217 -20.61 -16.05 24.44
C ARG A 217 -19.91 -16.81 25.57
N THR A 218 -19.00 -16.15 26.27
CA THR A 218 -18.27 -16.74 27.41
C THR A 218 -18.41 -15.84 28.63
N GLN A 219 -18.96 -16.35 29.71
CA GLN A 219 -18.99 -15.67 31.00
C GLN A 219 -17.67 -15.88 31.73
N THR A 220 -16.84 -14.85 31.81
CA THR A 220 -15.51 -14.93 32.46
C THR A 220 -15.57 -14.61 33.94
N VAL A 221 -16.47 -13.71 34.34
CA VAL A 221 -16.82 -13.43 35.74
C VAL A 221 -18.33 -13.56 35.90
N ALA A 222 -18.80 -14.30 36.91
CA ALA A 222 -20.22 -14.49 37.16
C ALA A 222 -20.99 -13.17 37.25
N ASP A 223 -22.25 -13.15 36.82
CA ASP A 223 -23.14 -12.03 37.00
C ASP A 223 -23.47 -11.76 38.46
N ALA A 224 -23.91 -10.55 38.79
CA ALA A 224 -24.20 -10.18 40.19
C ALA A 224 -25.33 -10.99 40.83
N ALA A 225 -26.27 -11.52 40.00
CA ALA A 225 -27.36 -12.35 40.45
C ALA A 225 -27.01 -13.82 40.56
N GLY A 226 -25.81 -14.26 40.12
CA GLY A 226 -25.39 -15.64 40.10
C GLY A 226 -26.19 -16.54 39.16
N LEU A 227 -26.89 -15.96 38.17
CA LEU A 227 -27.68 -16.70 37.21
C LEU A 227 -26.82 -17.38 36.17
N VAL A 228 -25.69 -16.77 35.82
CA VAL A 228 -24.70 -17.33 34.87
C VAL A 228 -23.37 -17.45 35.55
N ALA A 229 -22.93 -18.69 35.72
CA ALA A 229 -21.66 -18.97 36.37
C ALA A 229 -20.45 -18.60 35.52
N ALA A 230 -19.34 -18.21 36.20
CA ALA A 230 -18.05 -18.04 35.50
C ALA A 230 -17.63 -19.36 34.81
N GLY A 231 -17.10 -19.26 33.60
CA GLY A 231 -16.73 -20.42 32.77
C GLY A 231 -17.87 -20.95 31.90
N THR A 232 -19.08 -20.38 31.95
CA THR A 232 -20.17 -20.76 31.04
C THR A 232 -19.84 -20.33 29.61
N VAL A 233 -19.82 -21.27 28.66
CA VAL A 233 -19.57 -21.04 27.23
C VAL A 233 -20.78 -21.44 26.42
N GLU A 234 -21.31 -20.53 25.64
CA GLU A 234 -22.51 -20.71 24.83
C GLU A 234 -22.20 -20.45 23.34
N PRO A 235 -21.88 -21.49 22.54
CA PRO A 235 -21.71 -21.36 21.10
C PRO A 235 -23.07 -21.39 20.38
N ALA A 236 -23.20 -20.60 19.30
CA ALA A 236 -24.34 -20.61 18.41
C ALA A 236 -23.86 -20.61 16.97
N LEU A 237 -24.35 -21.55 16.16
CA LEU A 237 -24.02 -21.72 14.75
C LEU A 237 -25.25 -21.37 13.90
N PHE A 238 -25.06 -20.57 12.86
CA PHE A 238 -26.17 -20.21 11.98
C PHE A 238 -25.73 -19.77 10.59
N TRP A 239 -26.68 -19.80 9.67
CA TRP A 239 -26.53 -19.25 8.33
C TRP A 239 -27.03 -17.81 8.27
N ARG A 240 -26.30 -16.99 7.52
CA ARG A 240 -26.71 -15.63 7.20
C ARG A 240 -26.72 -15.44 5.69
N LEU A 241 -27.71 -14.71 5.19
CA LEU A 241 -27.87 -14.42 3.78
C LEU A 241 -27.58 -12.94 3.51
N GLY A 242 -27.07 -12.66 2.31
CA GLY A 242 -26.70 -11.32 1.93
C GLY A 242 -26.49 -11.18 0.42
N TRP A 243 -25.75 -10.15 0.06
CA TRP A 243 -25.38 -9.89 -1.31
C TRP A 243 -23.86 -9.68 -1.42
N ALA A 244 -23.33 -9.93 -2.63
CA ALA A 244 -21.95 -9.63 -2.98
C ALA A 244 -21.92 -8.78 -4.24
N ALA A 245 -20.97 -7.83 -4.32
CA ALA A 245 -20.70 -7.05 -5.51
C ALA A 245 -19.19 -6.79 -5.62
N GLY A 246 -18.68 -6.74 -6.86
CA GLY A 246 -17.26 -6.55 -7.07
C GLY A 246 -16.88 -6.26 -8.51
N ILE A 247 -15.59 -6.12 -8.71
CA ILE A 247 -14.96 -5.94 -10.02
C ILE A 247 -13.78 -6.89 -10.13
N GLY A 248 -13.45 -7.29 -11.36
CA GLY A 248 -12.31 -8.16 -11.59
C GLY A 248 -11.75 -8.02 -13.00
N VAL A 249 -10.50 -8.42 -13.10
CA VAL A 249 -9.80 -8.59 -14.36
C VAL A 249 -9.38 -10.06 -14.49
N GLU A 250 -9.54 -10.62 -15.69
CA GLU A 250 -9.14 -11.98 -15.98
C GLU A 250 -8.27 -12.01 -17.22
N ILE A 251 -7.14 -12.73 -17.15
CA ILE A 251 -6.08 -12.74 -18.15
C ILE A 251 -5.88 -14.18 -18.61
N PRO A 252 -5.89 -14.50 -19.92
CA PRO A 252 -5.60 -15.83 -20.40
C PRO A 252 -4.12 -16.16 -20.21
N MET A 253 -3.81 -17.26 -19.55
CA MET A 253 -2.45 -17.77 -19.37
C MET A 253 -2.05 -18.79 -20.43
N SER A 254 -3.02 -19.51 -20.93
CA SER A 254 -2.87 -20.51 -22.01
C SER A 254 -4.23 -20.79 -22.64
N ASN A 255 -4.27 -21.72 -23.60
CA ASN A 255 -5.51 -22.11 -24.25
C ASN A 255 -6.62 -22.56 -23.30
N LYS A 256 -6.28 -23.04 -22.11
CA LYS A 256 -7.23 -23.58 -21.15
C LYS A 256 -7.15 -22.94 -19.76
N TRP A 257 -6.15 -22.12 -19.51
CA TRP A 257 -5.97 -21.51 -18.19
C TRP A 257 -6.09 -20.00 -18.27
N SER A 258 -6.80 -19.44 -17.32
CA SER A 258 -6.79 -17.98 -17.06
C SER A 258 -6.49 -17.70 -15.59
N ALA A 259 -5.88 -16.54 -15.35
CA ALA A 259 -5.70 -15.99 -14.02
C ALA A 259 -6.65 -14.81 -13.83
N LYS A 260 -7.28 -14.70 -12.65
CA LYS A 260 -8.14 -13.55 -12.32
C LYS A 260 -7.67 -12.87 -11.03
N LEU A 261 -7.85 -11.55 -11.00
CA LEU A 261 -7.78 -10.76 -9.80
C LEU A 261 -9.16 -10.12 -9.59
N GLU A 262 -9.74 -10.29 -8.41
CA GLU A 262 -11.11 -9.84 -8.11
C GLU A 262 -11.14 -9.16 -6.74
N PHE A 263 -11.72 -7.96 -6.68
CA PHE A 263 -12.15 -7.33 -5.44
C PHE A 263 -13.64 -7.60 -5.23
N LEU A 264 -14.01 -8.04 -4.05
CA LEU A 264 -15.39 -8.38 -3.71
C LEU A 264 -15.77 -7.82 -2.34
N GLU A 265 -16.85 -7.07 -2.30
CA GLU A 265 -17.56 -6.68 -1.08
C GLU A 265 -18.76 -7.59 -0.88
N THR A 266 -18.93 -8.09 0.35
CA THR A 266 -20.03 -8.98 0.74
C THR A 266 -20.69 -8.43 1.98
N VAL A 267 -22.00 -8.21 1.93
CA VAL A 267 -22.77 -7.62 3.04
C VAL A 267 -23.92 -8.56 3.41
N PHE A 268 -23.99 -8.92 4.68
CA PHE A 268 -24.99 -9.81 5.23
C PHE A 268 -25.98 -9.08 6.12
N GLY A 269 -27.20 -9.57 6.14
CA GLY A 269 -28.27 -9.03 6.96
C GLY A 269 -28.06 -9.27 8.46
N ARG A 270 -28.77 -8.50 9.27
CA ARG A 270 -28.78 -8.68 10.74
C ARG A 270 -29.32 -10.08 11.10
N LYS A 271 -28.68 -10.68 12.10
CA LYS A 271 -29.09 -11.96 12.68
C LYS A 271 -29.14 -11.84 14.20
N THR A 272 -30.24 -12.32 14.80
CA THR A 272 -30.37 -12.44 16.24
C THR A 272 -30.23 -13.89 16.67
N THR A 273 -29.44 -14.13 17.69
CA THR A 273 -29.24 -15.41 18.34
C THR A 273 -29.60 -15.28 19.83
N LEU A 274 -30.34 -16.27 20.35
CA LEU A 274 -30.67 -16.35 21.77
C LEU A 274 -29.79 -17.41 22.44
N PHE A 275 -29.02 -17.00 23.40
CA PHE A 275 -28.23 -17.93 24.23
C PHE A 275 -29.09 -18.52 25.35
N GLY A 276 -29.11 -19.85 25.44
CA GLY A 276 -30.09 -20.56 26.27
C GLY A 276 -29.82 -20.46 27.77
N ALA A 277 -28.56 -20.50 28.20
CA ALA A 277 -28.21 -20.47 29.63
C ALA A 277 -28.29 -19.06 30.21
N SER A 278 -27.92 -18.05 29.41
CA SER A 278 -27.88 -16.64 29.83
C SER A 278 -29.17 -15.89 29.48
N ALA A 279 -30.04 -16.45 28.65
CA ALA A 279 -31.19 -15.75 28.03
C ALA A 279 -30.78 -14.47 27.29
N ASP A 280 -29.53 -14.37 26.87
CA ASP A 280 -28.97 -13.20 26.16
C ASP A 280 -29.42 -13.20 24.70
N ALA A 281 -29.98 -12.11 24.25
CA ALA A 281 -30.34 -11.90 22.83
C ALA A 281 -29.24 -11.09 22.17
N PHE A 282 -28.38 -11.78 21.43
CA PHE A 282 -27.27 -11.19 20.69
C PHE A 282 -27.68 -10.98 19.22
N THR A 283 -27.51 -9.76 18.74
CA THR A 283 -27.81 -9.39 17.35
C THR A 283 -26.57 -8.78 16.72
N SER A 284 -26.16 -9.27 15.54
CA SER A 284 -25.04 -8.68 14.78
C SER A 284 -25.39 -8.52 13.31
N ASP A 285 -24.70 -7.60 12.62
CA ASP A 285 -24.58 -7.55 11.17
C ASP A 285 -23.14 -7.98 10.78
N LEU A 286 -22.90 -8.20 9.49
CA LEU A 286 -21.59 -8.57 8.99
C LEU A 286 -21.36 -7.99 7.60
N ALA A 287 -20.20 -7.37 7.40
CA ALA A 287 -19.69 -6.99 6.10
C ALA A 287 -18.25 -7.50 5.94
N MET A 288 -17.92 -8.00 4.75
CA MET A 288 -16.58 -8.51 4.44
C MET A 288 -16.10 -7.95 3.10
N GLN A 289 -14.81 -7.64 3.03
CA GLN A 289 -14.11 -7.20 1.84
C GLN A 289 -12.97 -8.17 1.56
N SER A 290 -12.81 -8.58 0.30
CA SER A 290 -11.74 -9.51 -0.08
C SER A 290 -11.10 -9.12 -1.39
N ILE A 291 -9.79 -9.37 -1.49
CA ILE A 291 -9.05 -9.41 -2.75
C ILE A 291 -8.70 -10.88 -3.00
N ARG A 292 -9.05 -11.37 -4.19
CA ARG A 292 -8.90 -12.77 -4.56
C ARG A 292 -8.07 -12.90 -5.82
N PHE A 293 -7.05 -13.74 -5.76
CA PHE A 293 -6.34 -14.23 -6.92
C PHE A 293 -6.86 -15.63 -7.27
N GLY A 294 -7.38 -15.82 -8.47
CA GLY A 294 -7.96 -17.08 -8.93
C GLY A 294 -7.28 -17.64 -10.17
N LEU A 295 -7.25 -18.95 -10.28
CA LEU A 295 -6.88 -19.68 -11.49
C LEU A 295 -8.08 -20.46 -11.99
N ASN A 296 -8.47 -20.27 -13.25
CA ASN A 296 -9.58 -20.94 -13.89
C ASN A 296 -9.08 -21.89 -14.97
N TYR A 297 -9.64 -23.08 -15.04
CA TYR A 297 -9.47 -24.05 -16.11
C TYR A 297 -10.74 -24.08 -16.97
N HIS A 298 -10.62 -23.76 -18.26
CA HIS A 298 -11.71 -23.72 -19.22
C HIS A 298 -11.95 -25.14 -19.77
N LEU A 299 -13.20 -25.62 -19.69
CA LEU A 299 -13.59 -26.98 -20.04
C LEU A 299 -13.85 -27.16 -21.53
N ASP A 300 -14.19 -26.07 -22.22
CA ASP A 300 -14.51 -26.10 -23.65
C ASP A 300 -13.28 -26.26 -24.55
N PRO A 301 -13.45 -26.66 -25.84
CA PRO A 301 -12.32 -26.94 -26.70
C PRO A 301 -11.41 -25.75 -26.88
N ALA A 302 -10.13 -26.06 -26.99
CA ALA A 302 -9.03 -25.15 -27.00
C ALA A 302 -9.26 -23.91 -27.87
N ASN A 303 -9.29 -22.76 -27.25
CA ASN A 303 -9.05 -21.50 -27.92
C ASN A 303 -7.69 -21.56 -28.64
N PRO A 304 -7.59 -21.15 -29.91
CA PRO A 304 -6.30 -20.89 -30.52
C PRO A 304 -5.70 -19.67 -29.84
N ALA A 305 -5.07 -19.90 -28.71
CA ALA A 305 -4.71 -18.78 -27.91
C ALA A 305 -3.27 -18.43 -28.01
N ALA A 306 -3.18 -17.27 -27.95
CA ALA A 306 -2.25 -16.41 -27.24
C ALA A 306 -1.08 -17.18 -26.60
N GLU A 307 0.02 -17.21 -27.30
CA GLU A 307 1.36 -17.26 -26.72
C GLU A 307 1.60 -15.94 -25.93
N LEU A 308 0.72 -15.68 -24.93
CA LEU A 308 0.72 -14.41 -24.20
C LEU A 308 1.83 -14.29 -23.17
N PHE A 309 2.46 -15.40 -22.80
CA PHE A 309 3.52 -15.40 -21.79
C PHE A 309 4.94 -15.68 -22.29
N THR A 310 5.13 -15.87 -23.61
CA THR A 310 6.47 -16.08 -24.18
C THR A 310 7.14 -14.80 -24.70
N LYS A 311 6.38 -13.72 -24.77
CA LYS A 311 6.95 -12.40 -25.09
C LYS A 311 6.62 -11.50 -23.91
N GLY A 312 7.56 -11.09 -23.12
CA GLY A 312 7.47 -10.18 -21.99
C GLY A 312 6.21 -9.29 -21.85
N PRO A 313 6.05 -8.44 -20.89
CA PRO A 313 4.80 -7.71 -20.65
C PRO A 313 4.40 -6.96 -21.93
N SER A 314 3.38 -7.45 -22.64
CA SER A 314 2.75 -6.70 -23.73
C SER A 314 1.75 -5.76 -23.08
N TYR A 315 2.18 -4.55 -22.83
CA TYR A 315 1.28 -3.49 -22.37
C TYR A 315 0.10 -3.35 -23.33
N LEU A 316 -1.10 -3.23 -22.76
CA LEU A 316 -2.32 -3.03 -23.52
C LEU A 316 -2.37 -1.60 -24.00
N GLU A 317 -1.74 -1.38 -25.13
CA GLU A 317 -1.64 -0.06 -25.76
C GLU A 317 -2.34 -0.03 -27.11
N THR A 318 -3.18 0.96 -27.30
CA THR A 318 -3.76 1.36 -28.56
C THR A 318 -3.20 2.72 -28.99
N ASP A 319 -3.57 3.20 -30.16
CA ASP A 319 -3.16 4.54 -30.62
C ASP A 319 -3.56 5.67 -29.66
N ARG A 320 -4.58 5.45 -28.81
CA ARG A 320 -5.15 6.47 -27.92
C ARG A 320 -5.18 6.10 -26.44
N PHE A 321 -5.21 4.82 -26.10
CA PHE A 321 -5.38 4.37 -24.74
C PHE A 321 -4.33 3.34 -24.37
N ALA A 322 -3.86 3.39 -23.14
CA ALA A 322 -2.99 2.37 -22.55
C ALA A 322 -3.56 1.94 -21.20
N PHE A 323 -3.45 0.63 -20.92
CA PHE A 323 -3.81 0.05 -19.63
C PHE A 323 -2.68 -0.85 -19.18
N HIS A 324 -2.18 -0.59 -18.00
CA HIS A 324 -1.16 -1.42 -17.37
C HIS A 324 -1.61 -1.77 -15.95
N ALA A 325 -0.99 -2.78 -15.37
CA ALA A 325 -1.24 -3.18 -13.98
C ALA A 325 0.06 -3.67 -13.35
N GLN A 326 0.17 -3.52 -12.05
CA GLN A 326 1.17 -4.22 -11.26
C GLN A 326 0.56 -4.69 -9.96
N ALA A 327 1.18 -5.70 -9.36
CA ALA A 327 0.86 -6.13 -8.02
C ALA A 327 2.16 -6.52 -7.30
N THR A 328 2.28 -6.08 -6.05
CA THR A 328 3.42 -6.38 -5.19
C THR A 328 2.92 -6.95 -3.87
N PHE A 329 3.59 -7.99 -3.41
CA PHE A 329 3.45 -8.53 -2.07
C PHE A 329 4.83 -8.55 -1.43
N VAL A 330 4.96 -7.97 -0.25
CA VAL A 330 6.21 -7.97 0.54
C VAL A 330 5.93 -8.54 1.91
N ASN A 331 6.70 -9.54 2.31
CA ASN A 331 6.76 -10.01 3.69
C ASN A 331 8.15 -9.72 4.25
N GLN A 332 8.22 -9.13 5.43
CA GLN A 332 9.46 -8.91 6.16
C GLN A 332 9.35 -9.44 7.58
N ALA A 333 10.43 -10.05 8.07
CA ALA A 333 10.53 -10.54 9.44
C ALA A 333 11.87 -10.15 10.07
N THR A 334 11.84 -9.75 11.34
CA THR A 334 13.03 -9.53 12.16
C THR A 334 13.00 -10.45 13.36
N PRO A 335 14.03 -11.32 13.53
CA PRO A 335 14.18 -12.14 14.74
C PRO A 335 14.49 -11.29 15.97
N THR A 336 14.76 -11.97 17.08
CA THR A 336 15.26 -11.33 18.29
C THR A 336 16.61 -10.67 18.04
N PHE A 337 16.77 -9.46 18.53
CA PHE A 337 18.03 -8.72 18.56
C PHE A 337 18.17 -7.97 19.88
N ARG A 338 19.34 -7.43 20.17
CA ARG A 338 19.58 -6.65 21.39
C ARG A 338 18.68 -5.41 21.41
N SER A 339 17.77 -5.34 22.38
CA SER A 339 16.81 -4.25 22.58
C SER A 339 16.51 -4.12 24.08
N PRO A 340 17.39 -3.45 24.85
CA PRO A 340 17.28 -3.35 26.30
C PRO A 340 16.09 -2.53 26.77
N TYR A 341 15.56 -1.68 25.92
CA TYR A 341 14.34 -0.89 26.13
C TYR A 341 13.62 -0.64 24.79
N VAL A 342 12.34 -0.31 24.87
CA VAL A 342 11.47 -0.04 23.71
C VAL A 342 10.71 1.25 23.99
N GLY A 343 10.84 2.22 23.13
CA GLY A 343 10.08 3.46 23.12
C GLY A 343 8.97 3.47 22.07
N PRO A 344 8.23 4.57 21.95
CA PRO A 344 7.07 4.66 21.04
C PRO A 344 7.40 4.42 19.56
N ASN A 345 8.56 4.93 19.10
CA ASN A 345 9.02 4.77 17.72
C ASN A 345 10.24 3.84 17.63
N SER A 346 10.18 2.69 18.31
CA SER A 346 11.26 1.68 18.30
C SER A 346 10.97 0.57 17.31
N LEU A 347 12.03 0.04 16.68
CA LEU A 347 11.95 -1.26 16.02
C LEU A 347 11.77 -2.36 17.07
N ILE A 348 10.67 -3.09 17.02
CA ILE A 348 10.36 -4.16 17.96
C ILE A 348 11.01 -5.47 17.48
N PRO A 349 11.77 -6.20 18.33
CA PRO A 349 12.32 -7.50 17.95
C PRO A 349 11.23 -8.58 17.86
N ASN A 350 11.53 -9.66 17.11
CA ASN A 350 10.71 -10.86 16.97
C ASN A 350 9.31 -10.55 16.40
N GLN A 351 9.27 -9.96 15.23
CA GLN A 351 8.03 -9.68 14.53
C GLN A 351 8.14 -9.99 13.02
N GLY A 352 7.00 -10.16 12.39
CA GLY A 352 6.84 -10.17 10.94
C GLY A 352 5.71 -9.22 10.54
N ARG A 353 5.83 -8.65 9.36
CA ARG A 353 4.85 -7.75 8.76
C ARG A 353 4.81 -7.98 7.26
N GLU A 354 3.67 -7.68 6.69
CA GLU A 354 3.49 -7.79 5.25
C GLU A 354 2.66 -6.64 4.72
N THR A 355 2.94 -6.30 3.47
CA THR A 355 2.21 -5.32 2.67
C THR A 355 1.85 -5.93 1.33
N SER A 356 0.74 -5.49 0.78
CA SER A 356 0.33 -5.82 -0.59
C SER A 356 -0.29 -4.61 -1.25
N ASP A 357 0.03 -4.42 -2.50
CA ASP A 357 -0.54 -3.39 -3.36
C ASP A 357 -0.95 -3.95 -4.72
N VAL A 358 -1.95 -3.31 -5.32
CA VAL A 358 -2.36 -3.55 -6.70
C VAL A 358 -2.65 -2.21 -7.34
N THR A 359 -1.80 -1.81 -8.29
CA THR A 359 -1.96 -0.56 -9.05
C THR A 359 -2.51 -0.83 -10.44
N LEU A 360 -3.50 -0.08 -10.86
CA LEU A 360 -3.95 0.01 -12.25
C LEU A 360 -3.47 1.33 -12.85
N TYR A 361 -3.04 1.30 -14.11
CA TYR A 361 -2.56 2.46 -14.86
C TYR A 361 -3.44 2.64 -16.08
N ALA A 362 -4.19 3.72 -16.14
CA ALA A 362 -5.02 4.07 -17.28
C ALA A 362 -4.51 5.35 -17.92
N GLY A 363 -4.07 5.27 -19.17
CA GLY A 363 -3.54 6.38 -19.95
C GLY A 363 -4.38 6.73 -21.15
N ALA A 364 -4.44 8.02 -21.50
CA ALA A 364 -5.06 8.50 -22.71
C ALA A 364 -4.20 9.56 -23.40
N LYS A 365 -3.94 9.39 -24.72
CA LYS A 365 -3.34 10.41 -25.58
C LYS A 365 -4.42 11.41 -26.00
N LEU A 366 -4.20 12.69 -25.72
CA LEU A 366 -5.15 13.76 -26.02
C LEU A 366 -4.86 14.40 -27.38
N TRP A 367 -3.62 14.82 -27.61
CA TRP A 367 -3.06 15.33 -28.85
C TRP A 367 -1.56 15.04 -28.90
N GLN A 368 -0.86 15.53 -29.89
CA GLN A 368 0.57 15.27 -30.06
C GLN A 368 1.37 15.71 -28.83
N GLY A 369 2.05 14.77 -28.21
CA GLY A 369 2.86 14.96 -27.01
C GLY A 369 2.07 15.12 -25.71
N ALA A 370 0.73 15.14 -25.75
CA ALA A 370 -0.11 15.29 -24.56
C ALA A 370 -0.74 13.97 -24.14
N GLU A 371 -0.61 13.66 -22.88
CA GLU A 371 -1.19 12.47 -22.26
C GLU A 371 -1.73 12.75 -20.85
N VAL A 372 -2.72 11.97 -20.46
CA VAL A 372 -3.28 11.95 -19.11
C VAL A 372 -3.16 10.54 -18.59
N TRP A 373 -2.79 10.40 -17.30
CA TRP A 373 -2.70 9.14 -16.59
C TRP A 373 -3.47 9.20 -15.29
N VAL A 374 -4.13 8.08 -14.95
CA VAL A 374 -4.87 7.90 -13.69
C VAL A 374 -4.53 6.53 -13.13
N ASN A 375 -4.01 6.50 -11.90
CA ASN A 375 -3.55 5.27 -11.25
C ASN A 375 -4.27 5.07 -9.91
N PRO A 376 -5.42 4.40 -9.89
CA PRO A 376 -5.99 3.89 -8.65
C PRO A 376 -5.16 2.72 -8.15
N GLU A 377 -4.99 2.65 -6.83
CA GLU A 377 -4.25 1.59 -6.15
C GLU A 377 -5.06 1.04 -4.97
N ILE A 378 -4.93 -0.24 -4.73
CA ILE A 378 -5.48 -0.91 -3.55
C ILE A 378 -4.31 -1.33 -2.70
N ASP A 379 -4.27 -0.84 -1.47
CA ASP A 379 -3.20 -1.05 -0.50
C ASP A 379 -3.69 -1.86 0.69
N GLN A 380 -2.81 -2.63 1.30
CA GLN A 380 -3.06 -3.32 2.57
C GLN A 380 -1.74 -3.61 3.30
N GLY A 381 -1.78 -3.63 4.62
CA GLY A 381 -0.70 -4.11 5.47
C GLY A 381 0.09 -3.03 6.17
N PHE A 382 1.18 -3.46 6.83
CA PHE A 382 2.06 -2.61 7.63
C PHE A 382 3.52 -2.97 7.38
N GLY A 383 4.42 -2.00 7.52
CA GLY A 383 5.85 -2.24 7.67
C GLY A 383 6.22 -2.72 9.07
N LEU A 384 7.45 -3.18 9.26
CA LEU A 384 7.97 -3.57 10.58
C LEU A 384 7.76 -2.43 11.58
N SER A 385 7.20 -2.77 12.75
CA SER A 385 6.81 -1.81 13.80
C SER A 385 5.91 -0.66 13.29
N ASN A 386 5.07 -0.90 12.30
CA ASN A 386 4.29 0.11 11.58
C ASN A 386 5.17 1.17 10.91
N THR A 387 6.25 0.72 10.26
CA THR A 387 7.26 1.54 9.58
C THR A 387 8.03 2.45 10.56
N LEU A 388 8.28 1.99 11.78
CA LEU A 388 8.96 2.74 12.84
C LEU A 388 10.27 2.07 13.28
N GLY A 389 11.17 2.88 13.82
CA GLY A 389 12.36 2.45 14.55
C GLY A 389 13.61 2.24 13.69
N VAL A 390 13.56 2.53 12.41
CA VAL A 390 14.70 2.57 11.49
C VAL A 390 14.54 3.82 10.62
N ALA A 391 15.54 4.68 10.58
CA ALA A 391 15.47 5.93 9.82
C ALA A 391 15.46 5.66 8.30
N GLY A 392 16.30 4.73 7.82
CA GLY A 392 16.17 4.12 6.50
C GLY A 392 15.26 2.91 6.59
N PHE A 393 13.95 3.11 6.63
CA PHE A 393 13.00 2.02 6.85
C PHE A 393 13.13 0.89 5.82
N THR A 394 12.87 -0.33 6.27
CA THR A 394 13.28 -1.58 5.63
C THR A 394 12.52 -1.93 4.35
N SER A 395 11.40 -1.25 4.07
CA SER A 395 10.64 -1.43 2.82
C SER A 395 10.00 -0.11 2.40
N GLY A 396 10.37 0.37 1.22
CA GLY A 396 9.73 1.53 0.59
C GLY A 396 8.27 1.29 0.19
N GLU A 397 7.83 0.01 0.16
CA GLU A 397 6.42 -0.38 -0.03
C GLU A 397 5.61 -0.37 1.28
N ALA A 398 6.23 -0.04 2.40
CA ALA A 398 5.56 0.02 3.69
C ALA A 398 5.11 1.43 4.00
N TYR A 399 3.84 1.71 3.84
CA TYR A 399 3.26 3.02 4.14
C TYR A 399 3.27 3.33 5.64
N LYS A 400 3.38 4.61 5.99
CA LYS A 400 3.28 5.10 7.38
C LYS A 400 1.87 4.91 7.96
N VAL A 401 0.85 4.86 7.11
CA VAL A 401 -0.56 4.65 7.45
C VAL A 401 -1.05 3.34 6.83
N GLY A 402 -0.66 2.24 7.43
CA GLY A 402 -1.13 0.92 7.05
C GLY A 402 -2.54 0.62 7.57
N ALA A 403 -3.17 -0.39 6.99
CA ALA A 403 -4.40 -0.99 7.48
C ALA A 403 -4.33 -2.51 7.32
N ASP A 404 -4.99 -3.21 8.20
CA ASP A 404 -5.13 -4.67 8.15
C ASP A 404 -6.22 -5.14 7.16
N TYR A 405 -6.73 -4.23 6.36
CA TYR A 405 -7.74 -4.46 5.33
C TYR A 405 -7.39 -3.72 4.03
N PRO A 406 -7.85 -4.24 2.87
CA PRO A 406 -7.63 -3.55 1.61
C PRO A 406 -8.42 -2.24 1.56
N TYR A 407 -7.77 -1.18 1.14
CA TYR A 407 -8.38 0.13 0.92
C TYR A 407 -7.90 0.72 -0.41
N ALA A 408 -8.79 1.44 -1.09
CA ALA A 408 -8.49 2.02 -2.39
C ALA A 408 -8.12 3.50 -2.27
N ARG A 409 -7.11 3.91 -3.05
CA ARG A 409 -6.67 5.31 -3.18
C ARG A 409 -6.36 5.66 -4.62
N LEU A 410 -6.43 6.96 -4.91
CA LEU A 410 -5.94 7.52 -6.16
C LEU A 410 -4.55 8.11 -5.91
N HIS A 411 -3.52 7.34 -6.23
CA HIS A 411 -2.14 7.73 -5.98
C HIS A 411 -1.61 8.69 -7.04
N ARG A 412 -1.90 8.43 -8.33
CA ARG A 412 -1.51 9.35 -9.41
C ARG A 412 -2.70 9.73 -10.26
N ALA A 413 -2.75 11.01 -10.62
CA ALA A 413 -3.67 11.55 -11.62
C ALA A 413 -3.02 12.82 -12.19
N PHE A 414 -2.40 12.71 -13.36
CA PHE A 414 -1.61 13.80 -13.91
C PHE A 414 -1.79 13.96 -15.44
N PHE A 415 -1.53 15.16 -15.89
CA PHE A 415 -1.36 15.52 -17.28
C PHE A 415 0.14 15.70 -17.58
N ARG A 416 0.60 15.20 -18.71
CA ARG A 416 1.96 15.39 -19.21
C ARG A 416 1.94 15.90 -20.64
N GLN A 417 2.71 16.95 -20.94
CA GLN A 417 2.95 17.46 -22.28
C GLN A 417 4.43 17.38 -22.63
N THR A 418 4.77 16.63 -23.64
CA THR A 418 6.11 16.60 -24.25
C THR A 418 6.12 17.51 -25.46
N ILE A 419 7.09 18.43 -25.52
CA ILE A 419 7.30 19.37 -26.63
C ILE A 419 8.69 19.06 -27.19
N ASN A 420 8.74 18.53 -28.41
CA ASN A 420 9.97 18.24 -29.12
C ASN A 420 10.62 19.54 -29.57
N LEU A 421 11.91 19.73 -29.26
CA LEU A 421 12.68 20.93 -29.60
C LEU A 421 13.75 20.67 -30.67
N GLY A 422 14.01 19.38 -31.02
CA GLY A 422 15.01 18.98 -32.02
C GLY A 422 16.00 17.94 -31.48
N GLY A 423 17.10 17.76 -32.18
CA GLY A 423 18.06 16.71 -31.89
C GLY A 423 17.69 15.35 -32.50
N ASP A 424 18.38 14.29 -32.05
CA ASP A 424 18.16 12.94 -32.59
C ASP A 424 16.82 12.35 -32.12
N PRO A 425 16.12 11.59 -32.98
CA PRO A 425 14.91 10.89 -32.58
C PRO A 425 15.22 9.72 -31.64
N GLU A 426 14.52 9.64 -30.54
CA GLU A 426 14.59 8.56 -29.56
C GLU A 426 13.30 7.74 -29.60
N THR A 427 13.42 6.42 -29.69
CA THR A 427 12.29 5.51 -29.56
C THR A 427 11.99 5.28 -28.09
N ILE A 428 10.73 5.48 -27.70
CA ILE A 428 10.22 5.25 -26.36
C ILE A 428 9.46 3.92 -26.35
N ALA A 429 9.83 3.02 -25.46
CA ALA A 429 9.06 1.81 -25.21
C ALA A 429 7.84 2.12 -24.33
N ALA A 430 6.78 1.32 -24.44
CA ALA A 430 5.66 1.37 -23.51
C ALA A 430 6.15 1.07 -22.08
N GLY A 431 5.55 1.72 -21.10
CA GLY A 431 5.85 1.57 -19.67
C GLY A 431 4.65 1.94 -18.81
N LEU A 432 4.71 1.73 -17.50
CA LEU A 432 3.56 1.87 -16.61
C LEU A 432 2.81 3.21 -16.77
N ASN A 433 3.50 4.32 -16.77
CA ASN A 433 2.94 5.66 -17.01
C ASN A 433 3.52 6.28 -18.29
N GLN A 434 3.68 5.48 -19.33
CA GLN A 434 4.36 5.92 -20.56
C GLN A 434 3.81 5.18 -21.78
N PHE A 435 3.35 5.94 -22.76
CA PHE A 435 3.03 5.40 -24.08
C PHE A 435 4.29 5.10 -24.87
N SER A 436 4.22 4.08 -25.70
CA SER A 436 5.20 3.89 -26.77
C SER A 436 5.14 5.03 -27.79
N GLY A 437 6.27 5.36 -28.39
CA GLY A 437 6.31 6.42 -29.38
C GLY A 437 7.72 6.85 -29.75
N THR A 438 7.80 8.08 -30.27
CA THR A 438 9.06 8.73 -30.64
C THR A 438 9.07 10.17 -30.10
N GLN A 439 10.17 10.55 -29.51
CA GLN A 439 10.45 11.92 -29.07
C GLN A 439 11.83 12.37 -29.58
N THR A 440 12.15 13.64 -29.42
CA THR A 440 13.51 14.12 -29.74
C THR A 440 14.38 14.18 -28.50
N SER A 441 15.68 14.06 -28.67
CA SER A 441 16.68 14.14 -27.58
C SER A 441 16.60 15.50 -26.86
N ASP A 442 16.38 16.58 -27.60
CA ASP A 442 16.13 17.91 -27.04
C ASP A 442 14.62 18.12 -26.97
N ARG A 443 14.11 18.32 -25.76
CA ARG A 443 12.67 18.43 -25.48
C ARG A 443 12.38 19.15 -24.18
N LEU A 444 11.17 19.65 -24.06
CA LEU A 444 10.58 20.16 -22.83
C LEU A 444 9.44 19.23 -22.41
N VAL A 445 9.41 18.80 -21.17
CA VAL A 445 8.33 18.02 -20.59
C VAL A 445 7.68 18.81 -19.45
N ILE A 446 6.37 18.94 -19.47
CA ILE A 446 5.60 19.60 -18.41
C ILE A 446 4.65 18.59 -17.83
N THR A 447 4.72 18.34 -16.53
CA THR A 447 3.84 17.42 -15.81
C THR A 447 3.11 18.18 -14.71
N VAL A 448 1.77 18.04 -14.64
CA VAL A 448 0.92 18.70 -13.63
C VAL A 448 -0.15 17.74 -13.14
N GLY A 449 -0.34 17.68 -11.84
CA GLY A 449 -1.35 16.83 -11.21
C GLY A 449 -0.88 16.20 -9.91
N LYS A 450 -1.49 15.09 -9.53
CA LYS A 450 -1.06 14.27 -8.40
C LYS A 450 -0.04 13.23 -8.85
N MET A 451 1.14 13.18 -8.22
CA MET A 451 2.24 12.27 -8.56
C MET A 451 3.20 12.11 -7.37
N GLY A 452 4.11 11.14 -7.43
CA GLY A 452 5.27 11.11 -6.55
C GLY A 452 6.32 12.11 -7.01
N VAL A 453 6.93 12.85 -6.11
CA VAL A 453 8.05 13.74 -6.46
C VAL A 453 9.25 12.94 -7.00
N PRO A 454 9.58 11.74 -6.45
CA PRO A 454 10.62 10.88 -7.00
C PRO A 454 10.32 10.33 -8.40
N ASP A 455 9.08 10.36 -8.87
CA ASP A 455 8.77 10.00 -10.28
C ASP A 455 9.58 10.89 -11.28
N ILE A 456 10.04 12.06 -10.86
CA ILE A 456 10.74 13.06 -11.68
C ILE A 456 12.14 13.37 -11.16
N PHE A 457 12.32 13.49 -9.84
CA PHE A 457 13.57 13.90 -9.18
C PHE A 457 14.26 12.71 -8.53
N ASP A 458 15.58 12.79 -8.31
CA ASP A 458 16.44 11.77 -7.68
C ASP A 458 16.37 10.38 -8.33
N THR A 459 15.99 10.31 -9.61
CA THR A 459 15.87 9.04 -10.32
C THR A 459 17.22 8.34 -10.49
N ASN A 460 17.25 7.00 -10.39
CA ASN A 460 18.45 6.17 -10.59
C ASN A 460 18.06 4.82 -11.22
N ARG A 461 18.81 4.40 -12.21
CA ARG A 461 18.54 3.18 -12.96
C ARG A 461 18.72 1.89 -12.16
N TYR A 462 19.56 1.89 -11.12
CA TYR A 462 19.98 0.69 -10.40
C TYR A 462 19.39 0.60 -8.99
N ALA A 463 18.80 1.69 -8.49
CA ALA A 463 18.19 1.74 -7.18
C ALA A 463 17.17 2.90 -7.16
N HIS A 464 15.90 2.59 -7.37
CA HIS A 464 14.84 3.61 -7.40
C HIS A 464 13.47 3.06 -7.02
N ASP A 465 13.07 1.89 -7.51
CA ASP A 465 11.74 1.34 -7.27
C ASP A 465 11.82 0.18 -6.25
N PRO A 466 11.25 0.34 -5.04
CA PRO A 466 11.22 -0.71 -4.01
C PRO A 466 10.43 -1.96 -4.44
N ARG A 467 9.67 -1.90 -5.54
CA ARG A 467 8.96 -3.05 -6.13
C ARG A 467 9.86 -3.94 -6.98
N SER A 468 10.97 -3.40 -7.50
CA SER A 468 11.85 -4.12 -8.42
C SER A 468 13.33 -4.17 -8.01
N ASP A 469 13.80 -3.13 -7.32
CA ASP A 469 15.20 -2.94 -6.92
C ASP A 469 15.42 -3.33 -5.45
N PHE A 470 16.23 -2.54 -4.71
CA PHE A 470 16.36 -2.64 -3.25
C PHE A 470 15.02 -2.36 -2.57
N MET A 471 14.79 -2.95 -1.39
CA MET A 471 13.59 -2.66 -0.61
C MET A 471 13.77 -1.47 0.32
N ASN A 472 14.99 -1.26 0.83
CA ASN A 472 15.28 -0.21 1.80
C ASN A 472 15.10 1.19 1.19
N TRP A 473 14.29 2.01 1.86
CA TRP A 473 13.96 3.35 1.38
C TRP A 473 15.19 4.26 1.19
N ALA A 474 16.14 4.23 2.11
CA ALA A 474 17.35 5.07 2.03
C ALA A 474 18.36 4.58 0.96
N LEU A 475 18.08 3.49 0.26
CA LEU A 475 18.83 3.00 -0.90
C LEU A 475 18.11 3.34 -2.21
N VAL A 476 16.78 3.30 -2.26
CA VAL A 476 16.02 3.60 -3.50
C VAL A 476 15.81 5.09 -3.70
N ASP A 477 15.79 5.87 -2.62
CA ASP A 477 15.80 7.34 -2.64
C ASP A 477 17.02 7.85 -1.86
N THR A 478 17.41 9.11 -2.07
CA THR A 478 18.42 9.75 -1.21
C THR A 478 17.85 10.00 0.17
N GLY A 479 18.37 9.34 1.20
CA GLY A 479 17.82 9.31 2.57
C GLY A 479 17.57 10.69 3.21
N THR A 480 18.15 11.77 2.72
CA THR A 480 17.89 13.13 3.19
C THR A 480 16.88 13.90 2.34
N PHE A 481 16.38 13.30 1.25
CA PHE A 481 15.40 13.96 0.39
C PHE A 481 13.99 13.84 0.98
N ASP A 482 13.65 14.84 1.79
CA ASP A 482 12.36 14.97 2.47
C ASP A 482 11.35 15.62 1.51
N TYR A 483 10.94 14.84 0.48
CA TYR A 483 10.11 15.34 -0.59
C TYR A 483 8.64 15.52 -0.18
N ALA A 484 7.97 16.45 -0.87
CA ALA A 484 6.56 16.78 -0.64
C ALA A 484 5.64 15.61 -0.92
N ALA A 485 4.81 15.24 0.06
CA ALA A 485 3.89 14.12 -0.07
C ALA A 485 2.74 14.14 0.94
N ASP A 486 1.71 13.33 0.69
CA ASP A 486 0.84 12.78 1.73
C ASP A 486 1.53 11.56 2.39
N ALA A 487 0.90 10.97 3.39
CA ALA A 487 1.47 9.81 4.10
C ALA A 487 1.70 8.56 3.24
N TRP A 488 1.28 8.55 1.98
CA TRP A 488 1.50 7.49 1.00
C TRP A 488 2.58 7.81 -0.03
N GLY A 489 3.20 8.98 0.02
CA GLY A 489 4.29 9.34 -0.87
C GLY A 489 3.88 10.16 -2.11
N TYR A 490 2.67 10.72 -2.15
CA TYR A 490 2.15 11.43 -3.32
C TYR A 490 1.73 12.85 -2.99
N SER A 491 2.04 13.79 -3.91
CA SER A 491 1.66 15.19 -3.78
C SER A 491 0.98 15.72 -5.04
N VAL A 492 0.32 16.87 -4.91
CA VAL A 492 -0.23 17.64 -6.02
C VAL A 492 0.73 18.77 -6.35
N GLY A 493 1.07 18.89 -7.64
CA GLY A 493 2.00 19.94 -8.05
C GLY A 493 2.27 19.95 -9.54
N GLY A 494 3.39 20.51 -9.91
CA GLY A 494 3.85 20.53 -11.28
C GLY A 494 5.35 20.64 -11.40
N ALA A 495 5.88 20.03 -12.46
CA ALA A 495 7.30 20.05 -12.79
C ALA A 495 7.52 20.34 -14.27
N ILE A 496 8.66 20.93 -14.54
CA ILE A 496 9.19 21.18 -15.89
C ILE A 496 10.56 20.51 -15.99
N GLU A 497 10.77 19.75 -17.04
CA GLU A 497 12.02 19.10 -17.37
C GLU A 497 12.48 19.59 -18.74
N TRP A 498 13.69 20.11 -18.82
CA TRP A 498 14.32 20.55 -20.06
C TRP A 498 15.53 19.68 -20.38
N TYR A 499 15.41 18.90 -21.42
CA TYR A 499 16.45 18.05 -21.97
C TYR A 499 17.18 18.79 -23.09
N THR A 500 18.51 18.91 -22.99
CA THR A 500 19.32 19.56 -24.01
C THR A 500 20.73 18.96 -24.06
N GLY A 501 21.07 18.30 -25.16
CA GLY A 501 22.30 17.55 -25.30
C GLY A 501 22.51 16.57 -24.12
N PRO A 502 23.68 16.60 -23.42
CA PRO A 502 23.93 15.71 -22.29
C PRO A 502 23.27 16.17 -20.96
N TRP A 503 22.63 17.31 -20.94
CA TRP A 503 22.08 17.93 -19.73
C TRP A 503 20.57 17.76 -19.65
N THR A 504 20.10 17.66 -18.41
CA THR A 504 18.67 17.83 -18.08
C THR A 504 18.57 18.78 -16.88
N PHE A 505 17.67 19.75 -16.99
CA PHE A 505 17.35 20.69 -15.93
C PHE A 505 15.90 20.45 -15.52
N ARG A 506 15.67 20.25 -14.22
CA ARG A 506 14.33 20.03 -13.67
C ARG A 506 14.01 21.05 -12.61
N GLY A 507 12.77 21.50 -12.58
CA GLY A 507 12.24 22.38 -11.54
C GLY A 507 10.80 22.04 -11.26
N GLY A 508 10.40 22.00 -9.99
CA GLY A 508 9.03 21.66 -9.59
C GLY A 508 8.58 22.43 -8.36
N MET A 509 7.26 22.47 -8.18
CA MET A 509 6.61 22.98 -6.97
C MET A 509 5.47 22.04 -6.60
N PHE A 510 5.46 21.60 -5.35
CA PHE A 510 4.52 20.59 -4.86
C PHE A 510 3.91 21.03 -3.54
N ASP A 511 2.65 20.63 -3.34
CA ASP A 511 1.89 20.84 -2.13
C ASP A 511 2.44 19.96 -0.99
N MET A 512 2.32 20.43 0.24
CA MET A 512 2.74 19.70 1.43
C MET A 512 1.54 19.22 2.23
N SER A 513 1.76 18.25 3.09
CA SER A 513 0.73 17.85 4.04
C SER A 513 0.37 18.99 5.02
N VAL A 514 -0.85 18.97 5.54
CA VAL A 514 -1.38 20.05 6.44
C VAL A 514 -0.51 20.24 7.68
N THR A 515 0.02 19.15 8.21
CA THR A 515 1.02 19.13 9.30
C THR A 515 2.05 18.06 8.97
N PRO A 516 3.29 18.15 9.47
CA PRO A 516 4.29 17.13 9.25
C PRO A 516 3.74 15.72 9.47
N ASN A 517 3.99 14.83 8.49
CA ASN A 517 3.59 13.42 8.49
C ASN A 517 2.07 13.17 8.52
N SER A 518 1.25 14.08 8.00
CA SER A 518 -0.21 13.88 7.95
C SER A 518 -0.68 13.25 6.64
N SER A 519 -1.86 12.65 6.68
CA SER A 519 -2.47 11.98 5.53
C SER A 519 -3.19 12.92 4.55
N ALA A 520 -3.33 14.20 4.89
CA ALA A 520 -4.05 15.18 4.10
C ALA A 520 -3.12 16.28 3.60
N LEU A 521 -3.13 16.52 2.29
CA LEU A 521 -2.44 17.65 1.67
C LEU A 521 -3.15 18.96 2.01
N ASP A 522 -2.42 20.10 1.99
CA ASP A 522 -2.96 21.41 2.25
C ASP A 522 -3.77 21.94 1.05
N PRO A 523 -5.11 21.95 1.11
CA PRO A 523 -5.93 22.33 -0.04
C PRO A 523 -5.79 23.79 -0.46
N ARG A 524 -5.07 24.61 0.32
CA ARG A 524 -4.81 26.03 0.04
C ARG A 524 -3.46 26.26 -0.62
N PHE A 525 -2.62 25.22 -0.70
CA PHE A 525 -1.26 25.34 -1.19
C PHE A 525 -0.46 26.41 -0.42
N SER A 526 -0.77 26.60 0.87
CA SER A 526 -0.08 27.56 1.71
C SER A 526 1.24 27.01 2.27
N GLN A 527 1.40 25.69 2.20
CA GLN A 527 2.62 24.97 2.51
C GLN A 527 3.06 24.26 1.25
N PHE A 528 4.32 24.37 0.89
CA PHE A 528 4.82 23.87 -0.39
C PHE A 528 6.31 23.57 -0.34
N GLN A 529 6.75 22.77 -1.30
CA GLN A 529 8.15 22.51 -1.54
C GLN A 529 8.54 22.91 -2.97
N TRP A 530 9.71 23.52 -3.08
CA TRP A 530 10.42 23.72 -4.35
C TRP A 530 11.50 22.68 -4.49
N ASP A 531 11.55 22.02 -5.66
CA ASP A 531 12.57 21.07 -6.04
C ASP A 531 13.28 21.57 -7.29
N GLY A 532 14.60 21.38 -7.33
CA GLY A 532 15.43 21.69 -8.49
C GLY A 532 16.49 20.62 -8.69
N GLU A 533 16.72 20.23 -9.95
CA GLU A 533 17.72 19.22 -10.27
C GLU A 533 18.46 19.57 -11.55
N ILE A 534 19.78 19.35 -11.51
CA ILE A 534 20.66 19.42 -12.67
C ILE A 534 21.30 18.06 -12.87
N GLU A 535 21.02 17.45 -14.00
CA GLU A 535 21.52 16.13 -14.39
C GLU A 535 22.47 16.26 -15.57
N ARG A 536 23.57 15.49 -15.55
CA ARG A 536 24.48 15.35 -16.66
C ARG A 536 24.69 13.88 -17.00
N ARG A 537 24.42 13.51 -18.23
CA ARG A 537 24.73 12.22 -18.81
C ARG A 537 26.15 12.22 -19.39
N TYR A 538 26.87 11.12 -19.21
CA TYR A 538 28.24 10.98 -19.69
C TYR A 538 28.53 9.51 -20.02
N ALA A 539 29.69 9.23 -20.57
CA ALA A 539 30.19 7.86 -20.76
C ALA A 539 31.63 7.75 -20.27
N ILE A 540 31.94 6.71 -19.49
CA ILE A 540 33.30 6.35 -19.06
C ILE A 540 33.60 5.00 -19.66
N PHE A 541 34.74 4.92 -20.40
CA PHE A 541 35.14 3.72 -21.14
C PHE A 541 34.03 3.15 -22.05
N GLY A 542 33.24 4.04 -22.66
CA GLY A 542 32.12 3.67 -23.52
C GLY A 542 30.86 3.18 -22.77
N GLN A 543 30.90 3.13 -21.44
CA GLN A 543 29.75 2.73 -20.61
C GLN A 543 28.98 3.97 -20.14
N PRO A 544 27.63 3.97 -20.24
CA PRO A 544 26.83 5.13 -19.87
C PRO A 544 26.83 5.38 -18.36
N GLY A 545 26.75 6.64 -18.00
CA GLY A 545 26.60 7.09 -16.64
C GLY A 545 25.84 8.41 -16.55
N LYS A 546 25.39 8.74 -15.36
CA LYS A 546 24.66 9.95 -15.04
C LYS A 546 25.07 10.45 -13.67
N ILE A 547 25.15 11.75 -13.51
CA ILE A 547 25.27 12.43 -12.21
C ILE A 547 24.21 13.51 -12.13
N ALA A 548 23.48 13.55 -11.02
CA ALA A 548 22.48 14.57 -10.73
C ALA A 548 22.81 15.27 -9.42
N LEU A 549 22.52 16.57 -9.38
CA LEU A 549 22.57 17.42 -8.20
C LEU A 549 21.15 17.91 -7.96
N THR A 550 20.54 17.47 -6.85
CA THR A 550 19.16 17.79 -6.48
C THR A 550 19.16 18.68 -5.25
N GLY A 551 18.32 19.70 -5.21
CA GLY A 551 18.10 20.56 -4.05
C GLY A 551 16.63 20.78 -3.81
N PHE A 552 16.21 20.87 -2.55
CA PHE A 552 14.84 21.17 -2.16
C PHE A 552 14.76 22.29 -1.12
N LEU A 553 13.63 22.98 -1.11
CA LEU A 553 13.29 23.99 -0.11
C LEU A 553 11.82 23.85 0.27
N THR A 554 11.57 23.31 1.44
CA THR A 554 10.24 23.18 2.05
C THR A 554 9.87 24.43 2.80
N ARG A 555 8.61 24.89 2.65
CA ARG A 555 8.02 25.98 3.42
C ARG A 555 6.70 25.51 4.05
N GLY A 556 6.65 25.51 5.38
CA GLY A 556 5.47 25.04 6.10
C GLY A 556 5.57 25.19 7.61
N GLY A 557 4.55 24.72 8.30
CA GLY A 557 4.47 24.70 9.76
C GLY A 557 5.30 23.55 10.35
N MET A 558 6.57 23.83 10.68
CA MET A 558 7.50 22.86 11.27
C MET A 558 8.11 23.37 12.57
N GLY A 559 8.53 22.47 13.46
CA GLY A 559 9.16 22.77 14.73
C GLY A 559 10.65 23.11 14.58
N SER A 560 11.19 23.90 15.54
CA SER A 560 12.63 24.06 15.74
C SER A 560 13.07 23.04 16.78
N ILE A 561 14.08 22.23 16.45
CA ILE A 561 14.64 21.20 17.35
C ILE A 561 15.15 21.85 18.65
N GLU A 562 15.85 22.99 18.55
CA GLU A 562 16.35 23.74 19.73
C GLU A 562 15.20 24.24 20.62
N ASP A 563 14.13 24.79 20.01
CA ASP A 563 12.99 25.29 20.78
C ASP A 563 12.29 24.16 21.53
N ALA A 564 12.17 22.97 20.94
CA ALA A 564 11.60 21.79 21.58
C ALA A 564 12.45 21.32 22.77
N ILE A 565 13.79 21.31 22.64
CA ILE A 565 14.72 20.98 23.74
C ILE A 565 14.61 22.01 24.86
N LEU A 566 14.56 23.31 24.54
CA LEU A 566 14.44 24.40 25.53
C LEU A 566 13.10 24.30 26.28
N LEU A 567 12.00 23.99 25.57
CA LEU A 567 10.70 23.79 26.19
C LEU A 567 10.73 22.59 27.14
N ALA A 568 11.34 21.47 26.74
CA ALA A 568 11.51 20.27 27.56
C ALA A 568 12.29 20.60 28.85
N ALA A 569 13.41 21.34 28.73
CA ALA A 569 14.21 21.77 29.86
C ALA A 569 13.45 22.71 30.81
N ALA A 570 12.58 23.57 30.30
CA ALA A 570 11.76 24.49 31.08
C ALA A 570 10.59 23.81 31.81
N THR A 571 10.01 22.77 31.20
CA THR A 571 8.79 22.09 31.71
C THR A 571 9.08 20.82 32.47
N GLY A 572 10.26 20.20 32.28
CA GLY A 572 10.59 18.87 32.76
C GLY A 572 9.85 17.72 32.07
N MET A 573 9.18 18.03 30.95
CA MET A 573 8.48 17.04 30.11
C MET A 573 9.39 16.60 28.95
N PRO A 574 9.14 15.43 28.32
CA PRO A 574 9.84 15.05 27.09
C PRO A 574 9.76 16.13 26.01
N ALA A 575 10.77 16.22 25.15
CA ALA A 575 10.81 17.20 24.08
C ALA A 575 9.66 16.94 23.08
N ASP A 576 8.83 17.96 22.86
CA ASP A 576 7.68 17.92 21.95
C ASP A 576 7.90 18.93 20.81
N ILE A 577 8.15 18.39 19.61
CA ILE A 577 8.39 19.19 18.42
C ILE A 577 7.10 19.87 17.92
N ALA A 578 5.95 19.23 18.13
CA ALA A 578 4.67 19.77 17.68
C ALA A 578 4.27 21.04 18.45
N ALA A 579 4.66 21.16 19.74
CA ALA A 579 4.36 22.32 20.58
C ALA A 579 5.08 23.60 20.13
N VAL A 580 6.12 23.48 19.31
CA VAL A 580 6.95 24.62 18.85
C VAL A 580 6.86 24.86 17.34
N ARG A 581 5.90 24.24 16.66
CA ARG A 581 5.69 24.42 15.22
C ARG A 581 5.32 25.86 14.89
N ARG A 582 5.95 26.40 13.87
CA ARG A 582 5.66 27.69 13.26
C ARG A 582 6.02 27.67 11.79
N TYR A 583 5.54 28.61 11.01
CA TYR A 583 5.83 28.68 9.58
C TYR A 583 7.31 29.04 9.34
N GLN A 584 8.07 28.12 8.77
CA GLN A 584 9.52 28.20 8.56
C GLN A 584 9.91 27.56 7.24
N SER A 585 11.22 27.45 7.01
CA SER A 585 11.79 26.76 5.86
C SER A 585 12.82 25.75 6.31
N ARG A 586 12.87 24.61 5.61
CA ARG A 586 13.89 23.57 5.70
C ARG A 586 14.41 23.28 4.30
N GLY A 587 15.71 23.13 4.13
CA GLY A 587 16.31 22.82 2.83
C GLY A 587 17.28 21.67 2.92
N GLY A 588 17.59 21.10 1.76
CA GLY A 588 18.58 20.06 1.62
C GLY A 588 19.15 20.01 0.21
N ILE A 589 20.24 19.25 0.07
CA ILE A 589 20.94 19.03 -1.20
C ILE A 589 21.45 17.60 -1.26
N SER A 590 21.43 17.00 -2.45
CA SER A 590 21.93 15.65 -2.67
C SER A 590 22.63 15.50 -4.02
N ILE A 591 23.53 14.52 -4.07
CA ILE A 591 24.17 14.06 -5.30
C ILE A 591 23.76 12.60 -5.51
N ASN A 592 23.31 12.29 -6.71
CA ASN A 592 22.93 10.96 -7.16
C ASN A 592 23.74 10.59 -8.42
N LEU A 593 24.43 9.47 -8.36
CA LEU A 593 25.30 8.97 -9.42
C LEU A 593 24.88 7.56 -9.82
N GLU A 594 24.82 7.32 -11.11
CA GLU A 594 24.75 5.97 -11.69
C GLU A 594 25.82 5.78 -12.75
N GLN A 595 26.40 4.59 -12.80
CA GLN A 595 27.42 4.23 -13.77
C GLN A 595 27.33 2.75 -14.12
N GLN A 596 27.20 2.45 -15.38
CA GLN A 596 27.47 1.10 -15.86
C GLN A 596 29.00 0.86 -15.83
N LEU A 597 29.46 -0.09 -15.02
CA LEU A 597 30.89 -0.41 -14.89
C LEU A 597 31.38 -1.25 -16.06
N VAL A 598 30.66 -2.33 -16.32
CA VAL A 598 30.79 -3.22 -17.47
C VAL A 598 29.41 -3.65 -17.91
N GLN A 599 29.32 -4.33 -19.06
CA GLN A 599 28.02 -4.86 -19.49
C GLN A 599 27.41 -5.71 -18.37
N ASN A 600 26.14 -5.43 -18.02
CA ASN A 600 25.36 -6.12 -17.00
C ASN A 600 25.77 -5.88 -15.52
N VAL A 601 26.65 -4.92 -15.24
CA VAL A 601 27.03 -4.51 -13.88
C VAL A 601 26.85 -3.00 -13.75
N GLY A 602 25.85 -2.61 -12.97
CA GLY A 602 25.55 -1.23 -12.61
C GLY A 602 26.08 -0.87 -11.23
N PHE A 603 26.57 0.34 -11.09
CA PHE A 603 26.95 0.97 -9.82
C PHE A 603 26.13 2.21 -9.59
N PHE A 604 25.72 2.43 -8.36
CA PHE A 604 25.13 3.70 -7.94
C PHE A 604 25.77 4.21 -6.66
N ALA A 605 25.71 5.52 -6.49
CA ALA A 605 26.09 6.17 -5.23
C ALA A 605 25.22 7.40 -4.99
N ARG A 606 24.86 7.65 -3.74
CA ARG A 606 24.12 8.81 -3.29
C ARG A 606 24.81 9.43 -2.08
N ALA A 607 24.76 10.74 -1.98
CA ALA A 607 25.14 11.46 -0.78
C ALA A 607 24.23 12.67 -0.62
N GLY A 608 23.78 12.93 0.60
CA GLY A 608 22.84 14.01 0.86
C GLY A 608 23.04 14.66 2.22
N TRP A 609 22.58 15.90 2.31
CA TRP A 609 22.52 16.69 3.51
C TRP A 609 21.19 17.48 3.56
N ALA A 610 20.59 17.55 4.73
CA ALA A 610 19.43 18.39 5.02
C ALA A 610 19.59 19.15 6.34
N ASP A 611 18.84 20.24 6.52
CA ASP A 611 18.87 21.05 7.73
C ASP A 611 18.28 20.30 8.92
N GLY A 612 19.14 19.73 9.77
CA GLY A 612 18.77 18.99 10.99
C GLY A 612 18.39 19.86 12.19
N HIS A 613 18.29 21.21 12.04
CA HIS A 613 17.78 22.12 13.06
C HIS A 613 16.26 22.27 13.04
N LYS A 614 15.62 21.76 11.97
CA LYS A 614 14.17 21.82 11.75
C LYS A 614 13.58 20.44 11.72
N GLU A 615 12.34 20.35 12.17
CA GLU A 615 11.52 19.15 12.02
C GLU A 615 11.47 18.71 10.56
N PRO A 616 11.79 17.43 10.25
CA PRO A 616 11.49 16.87 8.94
C PRO A 616 9.99 16.96 8.66
N TYR A 617 9.61 17.03 7.36
CA TYR A 617 8.21 17.25 7.05
C TYR A 617 7.46 15.94 6.74
N GLU A 618 8.07 15.04 5.97
CA GLU A 618 7.31 13.87 5.49
C GLU A 618 7.92 12.51 5.87
N PHE A 619 9.15 12.19 5.47
CA PHE A 619 9.60 10.80 5.55
C PHE A 619 10.86 10.58 6.36
N THR A 620 11.71 11.57 6.50
CA THR A 620 13.08 11.28 6.88
C THR A 620 13.53 12.01 8.13
N ASP A 621 13.92 11.24 9.15
CA ASP A 621 14.71 11.71 10.28
C ASP A 621 16.22 11.57 9.99
N ILE A 622 16.68 11.93 8.79
CA ILE A 622 18.07 11.80 8.34
C ILE A 622 18.61 13.19 7.97
N ASP A 623 19.68 13.65 8.64
CA ASP A 623 20.30 14.95 8.36
C ASP A 623 21.46 14.82 7.36
N HIS A 624 22.13 13.66 7.30
CA HIS A 624 23.15 13.36 6.30
C HIS A 624 23.18 11.86 5.99
N THR A 625 23.42 11.54 4.73
CA THR A 625 23.45 10.15 4.24
C THR A 625 24.55 9.95 3.20
N VAL A 626 25.08 8.74 3.16
CA VAL A 626 25.92 8.25 2.06
C VAL A 626 25.52 6.81 1.77
N ALA A 627 25.19 6.53 0.51
CA ALA A 627 24.83 5.19 0.03
C ALA A 627 25.63 4.82 -1.21
N ALA A 628 25.92 3.53 -1.37
CA ALA A 628 26.49 3.01 -2.62
C ALA A 628 26.16 1.52 -2.77
N GLY A 629 26.06 1.07 -4.02
CA GLY A 629 25.75 -0.33 -4.32
C GLY A 629 25.97 -0.75 -5.74
N LEU A 630 25.75 -2.03 -5.96
CA LEU A 630 25.86 -2.71 -7.25
C LEU A 630 24.55 -3.42 -7.57
N SER A 631 24.15 -3.36 -8.84
CA SER A 631 23.10 -4.19 -9.43
C SER A 631 23.70 -5.01 -10.56
N ILE A 632 23.60 -6.33 -10.48
CA ILE A 632 24.28 -7.27 -11.36
C ILE A 632 23.24 -8.17 -12.02
N SER A 633 23.16 -8.12 -13.36
CA SER A 633 22.27 -8.99 -14.13
C SER A 633 22.78 -10.44 -14.10
N GLY A 634 21.86 -11.39 -13.96
CA GLY A 634 22.11 -12.82 -13.97
C GLY A 634 22.72 -13.38 -15.25
N LYS A 635 22.82 -12.58 -16.28
CA LYS A 635 23.54 -12.90 -17.50
C LYS A 635 25.01 -13.31 -17.25
N GLN A 636 25.59 -12.82 -16.17
CA GLN A 636 26.94 -13.20 -15.73
C GLN A 636 27.05 -14.69 -15.34
N TRP A 637 25.95 -15.34 -14.98
CA TRP A 637 25.88 -16.78 -14.64
C TRP A 637 24.86 -17.57 -15.45
N GLY A 638 24.47 -17.03 -16.64
CA GLY A 638 23.59 -17.71 -17.60
C GLY A 638 22.10 -17.72 -17.26
N ARG A 639 21.63 -16.76 -16.43
CA ARG A 639 20.23 -16.56 -16.06
C ARG A 639 19.83 -15.11 -16.33
N ASP A 640 19.56 -14.81 -17.59
CA ASP A 640 19.44 -13.44 -18.11
C ASP A 640 18.42 -12.56 -17.37
N ASP A 641 17.35 -13.16 -16.84
CA ASP A 641 16.26 -12.46 -16.18
C ASP A 641 16.44 -12.31 -14.65
N ASP A 642 17.50 -12.90 -14.09
CA ASP A 642 17.82 -12.76 -12.68
C ASP A 642 18.55 -11.44 -12.41
N THR A 643 18.45 -10.95 -11.17
CA THR A 643 19.22 -9.78 -10.71
C THR A 643 19.73 -10.02 -9.30
N TRP A 644 21.00 -9.72 -9.06
CA TRP A 644 21.58 -9.66 -7.72
C TRP A 644 21.96 -8.23 -7.40
N GLY A 645 21.45 -7.72 -6.26
CA GLY A 645 21.81 -6.42 -5.73
C GLY A 645 22.53 -6.53 -4.40
N ILE A 646 23.50 -5.65 -4.17
CA ILE A 646 24.16 -5.45 -2.87
C ILE A 646 24.46 -3.97 -2.69
N ALA A 647 24.06 -3.39 -1.57
CA ALA A 647 24.25 -1.97 -1.27
C ALA A 647 24.39 -1.72 0.22
N GLY A 648 25.04 -0.62 0.56
CA GLY A 648 25.09 -0.13 1.93
C GLY A 648 24.77 1.36 2.01
N VAL A 649 24.18 1.76 3.12
CA VAL A 649 23.91 3.16 3.45
C VAL A 649 24.30 3.44 4.89
N VAL A 650 24.81 4.65 5.12
CA VAL A 650 25.08 5.21 6.46
C VAL A 650 24.30 6.50 6.59
N ASN A 651 23.35 6.50 7.52
CA ASN A 651 22.51 7.62 7.89
C ASN A 651 22.99 8.24 9.19
N GLY A 652 22.91 9.55 9.31
CA GLY A 652 23.28 10.25 10.52
C GLY A 652 22.45 11.49 10.78
N ILE A 653 22.46 11.92 12.03
CA ILE A 653 21.83 13.13 12.53
C ILE A 653 22.85 14.04 13.23
N ILE A 654 22.63 15.34 13.17
CA ILE A 654 23.51 16.32 13.84
C ILE A 654 23.33 16.30 15.36
N SER A 655 24.29 16.87 16.09
CA SER A 655 24.32 16.78 17.56
C SER A 655 23.08 17.37 18.25
N VAL A 656 22.49 18.44 17.72
CA VAL A 656 21.26 19.00 18.28
C VAL A 656 20.08 18.06 18.11
N HIS A 657 19.97 17.36 16.99
CA HIS A 657 18.94 16.36 16.74
C HIS A 657 19.14 15.13 17.64
N GLN A 658 20.40 14.71 17.89
CA GLN A 658 20.70 13.68 18.90
C GLN A 658 20.25 14.11 20.31
N ALA A 659 20.48 15.40 20.67
CA ALA A 659 20.04 15.94 21.96
C ALA A 659 18.51 15.95 22.08
N PHE A 660 17.78 16.19 21.01
CA PHE A 660 16.32 16.12 20.96
C PHE A 660 15.80 14.70 21.29
N PHE A 661 16.34 13.69 20.62
CA PHE A 661 15.98 12.30 20.93
C PHE A 661 16.39 11.90 22.35
N ASN A 662 17.55 12.36 22.83
CA ASN A 662 17.98 12.09 24.21
C ASN A 662 17.10 12.80 25.26
N ALA A 663 16.46 13.92 24.90
CA ALA A 663 15.46 14.60 25.74
C ALA A 663 14.06 13.96 25.65
N GLY A 664 13.94 12.76 25.07
CA GLY A 664 12.68 12.02 24.94
C GLY A 664 11.85 12.44 23.71
N GLY A 665 12.43 13.22 22.81
CA GLY A 665 11.77 13.61 21.57
C GLY A 665 11.45 12.42 20.66
N LEU A 666 10.37 12.57 19.87
CA LEU A 666 9.96 11.60 18.87
C LEU A 666 10.03 12.25 17.49
N GLY A 667 10.74 11.61 16.58
CA GLY A 667 10.73 11.96 15.16
C GLY A 667 9.54 11.37 14.42
N ILE A 668 9.57 11.47 13.11
CA ILE A 668 8.54 10.90 12.24
C ILE A 668 8.56 9.37 12.31
N LEU A 669 9.74 8.77 12.23
CA LEU A 669 9.93 7.32 12.16
C LEU A 669 10.72 6.75 13.33
N VAL A 670 11.55 7.54 13.99
CA VAL A 670 12.46 7.06 15.04
C VAL A 670 12.25 7.82 16.35
N GLY A 671 12.70 7.24 17.44
CA GLY A 671 12.65 7.82 18.78
C GLY A 671 12.33 6.77 19.84
N ASP A 672 13.38 6.34 20.55
CA ASP A 672 13.29 5.32 21.62
C ASP A 672 12.89 5.94 22.98
N GLY A 673 12.54 7.23 23.02
CA GLY A 673 12.27 7.97 24.26
C GLY A 673 13.53 8.38 25.05
N GLN A 674 14.69 7.90 24.61
CA GLN A 674 16.02 8.27 25.09
C GLN A 674 17.10 7.88 24.08
N LEU A 675 18.22 8.55 24.07
CA LEU A 675 19.36 8.26 23.19
C LEU A 675 20.69 8.48 23.92
N PRO A 676 21.00 7.67 24.96
CA PRO A 676 22.20 7.90 25.76
C PRO A 676 23.52 7.62 25.01
N HIS A 677 23.48 6.74 24.01
CA HIS A 677 24.65 6.36 23.22
C HIS A 677 24.35 6.49 21.72
N PRO A 678 24.35 7.74 21.17
CA PRO A 678 24.08 7.98 19.76
C PRO A 678 25.17 7.38 18.86
N GLY A 679 24.77 6.99 17.66
CA GLY A 679 25.67 6.51 16.60
C GLY A 679 24.96 6.52 15.26
N ASN A 680 25.70 6.58 14.16
CA ASN A 680 25.10 6.51 12.84
C ASN A 680 24.39 5.17 12.64
N GLU A 681 23.23 5.21 12.02
CA GLU A 681 22.55 4.01 11.53
C GLU A 681 23.25 3.53 10.25
N ALA A 682 23.64 2.27 10.20
CA ALA A 682 24.22 1.70 9.00
C ALA A 682 23.43 0.47 8.56
N ILE A 683 23.11 0.42 7.29
CA ILE A 683 22.31 -0.66 6.70
C ILE A 683 23.09 -1.28 5.55
N LEU A 684 23.17 -2.60 5.55
CA LEU A 684 23.64 -3.40 4.41
C LEU A 684 22.42 -4.20 3.90
N GLU A 685 22.09 -4.04 2.62
CA GLU A 685 21.07 -4.84 1.95
C GLU A 685 21.66 -5.66 0.82
N THR A 686 21.18 -6.89 0.68
CA THR A 686 21.43 -7.72 -0.50
C THR A 686 20.17 -8.48 -0.88
N TYR A 687 19.87 -8.49 -2.16
CA TYR A 687 18.72 -9.23 -2.68
C TYR A 687 19.08 -10.06 -3.90
N TYR A 688 18.32 -11.14 -4.12
CA TYR A 688 18.35 -11.93 -5.34
C TYR A 688 16.93 -12.07 -5.89
N SER A 689 16.72 -11.54 -7.11
CA SER A 689 15.43 -11.55 -7.80
C SER A 689 15.49 -12.46 -9.01
N PHE A 690 14.48 -13.32 -9.19
CA PHE A 690 14.41 -14.25 -10.30
C PHE A 690 12.97 -14.47 -10.76
N PRO A 691 12.75 -14.84 -12.05
CA PRO A 691 11.43 -15.17 -12.56
C PRO A 691 10.83 -16.37 -11.82
N TRP A 692 9.60 -16.25 -11.43
CA TRP A 692 8.78 -17.29 -10.81
C TRP A 692 7.38 -17.24 -11.40
N PHE A 693 7.08 -18.16 -12.35
CA PHE A 693 5.87 -18.10 -13.19
C PHE A 693 5.70 -16.74 -13.91
N ALA A 694 4.55 -16.08 -13.70
CA ALA A 694 4.25 -14.76 -14.28
C ALA A 694 4.71 -13.57 -13.42
N ALA A 695 5.52 -13.83 -12.40
CA ALA A 695 6.01 -12.83 -11.46
C ALA A 695 7.53 -12.92 -11.30
N LYS A 696 8.11 -12.00 -10.57
CA LYS A 696 9.47 -12.08 -10.02
C LYS A 696 9.39 -12.33 -8.52
N LEU A 697 10.12 -13.34 -8.06
CA LEU A 697 10.34 -13.61 -6.65
C LEU A 697 11.69 -13.04 -6.24
N THR A 698 11.70 -12.24 -5.19
CA THR A 698 12.91 -11.66 -4.62
C THR A 698 13.09 -12.16 -3.19
N LEU A 699 14.29 -12.65 -2.90
CA LEU A 699 14.76 -12.92 -1.54
C LEU A 699 15.64 -11.76 -1.12
N ASP A 700 15.39 -11.21 0.05
CA ASP A 700 16.06 -10.01 0.57
C ASP A 700 16.60 -10.24 1.98
N TYR A 701 17.73 -9.64 2.25
CA TYR A 701 18.32 -9.59 3.58
C TYR A 701 18.87 -8.20 3.86
N GLN A 702 18.51 -7.65 5.03
CA GLN A 702 19.07 -6.40 5.52
C GLN A 702 19.68 -6.59 6.91
N LEU A 703 20.88 -6.03 7.11
CA LEU A 703 21.52 -5.89 8.42
C LEU A 703 21.47 -4.44 8.84
N VAL A 704 20.73 -4.14 9.90
CA VAL A 704 20.58 -2.78 10.45
C VAL A 704 21.41 -2.65 11.73
N VAL A 705 22.43 -1.83 11.68
CA VAL A 705 23.31 -1.52 12.82
C VAL A 705 22.87 -0.18 13.40
N ASN A 706 22.72 -0.11 14.73
CA ASN A 706 22.25 1.05 15.48
C ASN A 706 20.87 1.55 14.97
N PRO A 707 19.82 0.71 14.95
CA PRO A 707 18.50 1.12 14.47
C PRO A 707 18.03 2.36 15.23
N GLY A 708 17.53 3.38 14.49
CA GLY A 708 17.11 4.65 15.06
C GLY A 708 18.26 5.43 15.75
N TYR A 709 19.48 5.32 15.22
CA TYR A 709 20.70 5.97 15.75
C TYR A 709 21.16 5.51 17.13
N ASN A 710 20.64 4.37 17.62
CA ASN A 710 20.83 3.93 18.99
C ASN A 710 21.81 2.77 19.09
N ARG A 711 23.01 3.01 19.63
CA ARG A 711 24.07 2.00 19.83
C ARG A 711 23.72 0.96 20.90
N ASP A 712 22.72 1.21 21.72
CA ASP A 712 22.23 0.23 22.72
C ASP A 712 21.38 -0.86 22.07
N ARG A 713 20.92 -0.64 20.84
CA ARG A 713 20.02 -1.52 20.10
C ARG A 713 20.70 -2.12 18.88
N GLY A 714 20.23 -3.31 18.48
CA GLY A 714 20.76 -4.01 17.30
C GLY A 714 22.06 -4.76 17.56
N PRO A 715 22.76 -5.23 16.50
CA PRO A 715 22.28 -5.18 15.12
C PRO A 715 21.03 -6.01 14.93
N ALA A 716 20.12 -5.54 14.07
CA ALA A 716 18.92 -6.25 13.69
C ALA A 716 19.07 -6.86 12.30
N SER A 717 18.72 -8.14 12.15
CA SER A 717 18.60 -8.79 10.84
C SER A 717 17.15 -8.71 10.37
N VAL A 718 16.93 -8.32 9.13
CA VAL A 718 15.62 -8.33 8.49
C VAL A 718 15.69 -9.26 7.28
N PHE A 719 14.78 -10.21 7.23
CA PHE A 719 14.60 -11.13 6.11
C PHE A 719 13.35 -10.72 5.35
N GLY A 720 13.48 -10.55 4.05
CA GLY A 720 12.42 -10.12 3.15
C GLY A 720 12.11 -11.14 2.05
N VAL A 721 10.85 -11.21 1.68
CA VAL A 721 10.38 -11.90 0.47
C VAL A 721 9.46 -10.93 -0.26
N ARG A 722 9.74 -10.68 -1.53
CA ARG A 722 8.88 -9.86 -2.40
C ARG A 722 8.43 -10.69 -3.60
N LEU A 723 7.14 -10.69 -3.86
CA LEU A 723 6.56 -11.19 -5.09
C LEU A 723 6.00 -10.00 -5.87
N HIS A 724 6.51 -9.78 -7.08
CA HIS A 724 6.10 -8.67 -7.93
C HIS A 724 5.72 -9.15 -9.32
N THR A 725 4.62 -8.65 -9.84
CA THR A 725 4.19 -8.87 -11.23
C THR A 725 3.76 -7.56 -11.87
N GLN A 726 4.07 -7.42 -13.14
CA GLN A 726 3.77 -6.24 -13.93
C GLN A 726 3.21 -6.68 -15.28
N TYR A 727 2.14 -6.02 -15.70
CA TYR A 727 1.44 -6.36 -16.94
C TYR A 727 1.10 -5.13 -17.77
#